data_7b56bd10fb2aba923be8a3e6df42b590
#
_entry.id   7b56bd10fb2aba923be8a3e6df42b590
#
_cell.length_a   1.000
_cell.length_b   1.000
_cell.length_c   1.000
_cell.angle_alpha   90.00
_cell.angle_beta   90.00
_cell.angle_gamma   90.00
#
_symmetry.space_group_name_H-M   'P 1'
#
loop_
_entity.id
_entity.type
_entity.pdbx_description
1 polymer ?
#
loop_
_entity_poly.entity_id
_entity_poly.type
_entity_poly.pdbx_seq_one_letter_code
_entity_poly.pdbx_strand_id
1 'polypeptide(L)'
;MPAPGVCLNILSERHLKDGQGSPNNPEKFLDQDFHRLKQLCLKERLGFVDNLFPPEMKSIGLGPLKRDDLWRVVWKRPHELVPNPVYIVQGASRFDFIQGRLGNCWFLASVGALTFQKRIMKHIIHDEQNFSVDYAGIFHFKFWRFGSWVDVVIDDKLPTVDGQLVFVQSKAPNEFWPALLEKAYAKVCGSYADMDAGSISEALMDFTGGPHMNIKLSEASGKLWDSMRRASQSESLMGCGTPGGQAGLLQNNVLPNGLVEMHAYTVTGVAEVVCKGHPVKLVRIFNPWGHGEWKSDWSDRSPLWELVRPEDQNYKIVLDNGEFWMSMDDFCRNFSDMNICCSDVNVFTGSHSSSWKTEVHRGHWVIGTTAGGCSNDIDSFSKNPQFRVTLKETVEDPRDESSPNLLVSLIQKSHKRNRHLATNFHIGFNIYEVPAHLKDQIGKFPASFFRNARLVGKNESYINAREIMEFFRFKAGEYLIVPSTFQPNEASSFLLTVYSKTEAIIEDSSGYGITRTKIIPRDNDESFQLFPQYADKYGELDTERLQRLLNENLYAGHSQKTTGFSLDLCKSLVALMDLSVTGRLSEFECLRLWKRVVFLKDIFYGMDVSHTGSLSLNVLRNALKVAGFILSDSMLNLMAVRYGDSSGEITLENYVVLVLRMDCMAKTFKRLSAGGPNMMLGENEWMHLTMYS
;
A
#
# COMPACT_ATOMS: atom_id res chain seq x y z
N MET A 1 -14.31 -3.71 -20.16
CA MET A 1 -12.94 -3.92 -19.60
C MET A 1 -12.35 -2.58 -19.20
N PRO A 2 -11.46 -2.47 -18.21
CA PRO A 2 -10.68 -1.27 -17.96
C PRO A 2 -9.70 -1.02 -19.13
N ALA A 3 -9.07 0.15 -19.12
CA ALA A 3 -7.94 0.42 -20.00
C ALA A 3 -6.72 -0.45 -19.56
N PRO A 4 -5.80 -0.78 -20.47
CA PRO A 4 -4.58 -1.53 -20.13
C PRO A 4 -3.75 -0.85 -19.03
N GLY A 5 -2.96 -1.62 -18.29
CA GLY A 5 -2.12 -1.12 -17.21
C GLY A 5 -1.19 0.02 -17.66
N VAL A 6 -0.56 -0.10 -18.82
CA VAL A 6 0.30 0.97 -19.39
C VAL A 6 -0.45 2.30 -19.57
N CYS A 7 -1.71 2.26 -20.04
CA CYS A 7 -2.52 3.48 -20.15
C CYS A 7 -2.82 4.09 -18.78
N LEU A 8 -3.16 3.25 -17.79
CA LEU A 8 -3.41 3.70 -16.42
C LEU A 8 -2.14 4.30 -15.81
N ASN A 9 -1.03 3.76 -16.19
CA ASN A 9 0.27 4.23 -15.80
C ASN A 9 0.54 5.65 -16.33
N ILE A 10 0.44 5.88 -17.61
CA ILE A 10 0.60 7.20 -18.21
C ILE A 10 -0.32 8.24 -17.57
N LEU A 11 -1.59 7.89 -17.35
CA LEU A 11 -2.54 8.77 -16.67
C LEU A 11 -2.10 9.10 -15.23
N SER A 12 -1.60 8.11 -14.51
CA SER A 12 -1.11 8.31 -13.15
C SER A 12 0.07 9.26 -13.11
N GLU A 13 1.03 9.15 -14.03
CA GLU A 13 2.17 10.07 -14.13
C GLU A 13 1.73 11.50 -14.46
N ARG A 14 0.82 11.65 -15.41
CA ARG A 14 0.24 12.96 -15.74
C ARG A 14 -0.44 13.58 -14.53
N HIS A 15 -1.28 12.82 -13.83
CA HIS A 15 -1.98 13.28 -12.63
C HIS A 15 -1.02 13.65 -11.48
N LEU A 16 0.09 12.94 -11.34
CA LEU A 16 1.11 13.28 -10.33
C LEU A 16 1.79 14.61 -10.66
N LYS A 17 2.13 14.84 -11.93
CA LYS A 17 2.66 16.14 -12.38
C LYS A 17 1.67 17.28 -12.12
N ASP A 18 0.37 16.99 -12.19
CA ASP A 18 -0.73 17.93 -11.86
C ASP A 18 -1.00 18.02 -10.34
N GLY A 19 -0.15 17.41 -9.49
CA GLY A 19 -0.25 17.44 -8.03
C GLY A 19 -1.32 16.54 -7.42
N GLN A 20 -1.90 15.61 -8.18
CA GLN A 20 -2.83 14.62 -7.64
C GLN A 20 -2.08 13.64 -6.72
N GLY A 21 -2.69 13.29 -5.60
CA GLY A 21 -2.06 12.49 -4.54
C GLY A 21 -1.32 13.33 -3.49
N SER A 22 -1.31 14.66 -3.64
CA SER A 22 -0.89 15.57 -2.56
C SER A 22 -1.92 15.62 -1.43
N PRO A 23 -1.56 16.10 -0.24
CA PRO A 23 -2.50 16.24 0.89
C PRO A 23 -3.76 17.04 0.53
N ASN A 24 -3.61 18.08 -0.31
CA ASN A 24 -4.72 18.97 -0.70
C ASN A 24 -5.50 18.47 -1.93
N ASN A 25 -4.92 17.54 -2.69
CA ASN A 25 -5.56 16.94 -3.87
C ASN A 25 -5.37 15.41 -3.84
N PRO A 26 -5.99 14.69 -2.87
CA PRO A 26 -5.84 13.25 -2.73
C PRO A 26 -6.44 12.50 -3.92
N GLU A 27 -5.93 11.30 -4.17
CA GLU A 27 -6.55 10.40 -5.13
C GLU A 27 -7.84 9.81 -4.55
N LYS A 28 -8.83 9.63 -5.40
CA LYS A 28 -10.08 8.96 -5.03
C LYS A 28 -9.83 7.45 -4.91
N PHE A 29 -9.91 6.91 -3.70
CA PHE A 29 -9.73 5.48 -3.48
C PHE A 29 -10.84 4.71 -4.18
N LEU A 30 -10.48 3.73 -5.02
CA LEU A 30 -11.43 2.95 -5.83
C LEU A 30 -12.34 3.82 -6.74
N ASP A 31 -11.85 4.97 -7.19
CA ASP A 31 -12.58 5.93 -8.03
C ASP A 31 -13.86 6.52 -7.40
N GLN A 32 -14.03 6.39 -6.08
CA GLN A 32 -15.17 6.97 -5.36
C GLN A 32 -14.93 8.44 -5.04
N ASP A 33 -15.84 9.29 -5.49
CA ASP A 33 -15.84 10.73 -5.22
C ASP A 33 -16.85 11.04 -4.11
N PHE A 34 -16.36 11.44 -2.94
CA PHE A 34 -17.19 11.72 -1.77
C PHE A 34 -18.26 12.77 -2.06
N HIS A 35 -17.88 13.91 -2.62
CA HIS A 35 -18.83 15.02 -2.86
C HIS A 35 -19.91 14.65 -3.85
N ARG A 36 -19.52 14.01 -4.95
CA ARG A 36 -20.48 13.54 -5.96
C ARG A 36 -21.44 12.49 -5.40
N LEU A 37 -20.92 11.50 -4.67
CA LEU A 37 -21.74 10.45 -4.07
C LEU A 37 -22.68 11.01 -3.00
N LYS A 38 -22.20 11.91 -2.14
CA LYS A 38 -23.02 12.58 -1.14
C LYS A 38 -24.16 13.38 -1.79
N GLN A 39 -23.88 14.17 -2.81
CA GLN A 39 -24.90 14.96 -3.53
C GLN A 39 -25.97 14.06 -4.19
N LEU A 40 -25.55 12.93 -4.78
CA LEU A 40 -26.51 11.98 -5.35
C LEU A 40 -27.42 11.41 -4.27
N CYS A 41 -26.88 10.99 -3.14
CA CYS A 41 -27.67 10.41 -2.03
C CYS A 41 -28.65 11.45 -1.45
N LEU A 42 -28.22 12.70 -1.27
CA LEU A 42 -29.08 13.80 -0.79
C LEU A 42 -30.22 14.09 -1.78
N LYS A 43 -29.91 14.13 -3.08
CA LYS A 43 -30.91 14.36 -4.13
C LYS A 43 -31.96 13.24 -4.18
N GLU A 44 -31.51 12.01 -4.10
CA GLU A 44 -32.39 10.82 -4.14
C GLU A 44 -33.02 10.51 -2.77
N ARG A 45 -32.65 11.24 -1.71
CA ARG A 45 -33.06 11.00 -0.31
C ARG A 45 -32.80 9.57 0.18
N LEU A 46 -31.66 9.02 -0.24
CA LEU A 46 -31.22 7.68 0.11
C LEU A 46 -29.96 7.73 0.96
N GLY A 47 -29.85 6.86 1.94
CA GLY A 47 -28.58 6.66 2.66
C GLY A 47 -27.59 5.91 1.80
N PHE A 48 -26.35 6.41 1.73
CA PHE A 48 -25.27 5.76 0.98
C PHE A 48 -25.06 4.31 1.46
N VAL A 49 -24.81 3.40 0.53
CA VAL A 49 -24.36 2.03 0.76
C VAL A 49 -23.13 1.80 -0.12
N ASP A 50 -22.03 1.42 0.50
CA ASP A 50 -20.76 1.24 -0.18
C ASP A 50 -20.68 -0.13 -0.86
N ASN A 51 -20.96 -0.19 -2.14
CA ASN A 51 -20.88 -1.43 -2.93
C ASN A 51 -19.45 -1.98 -3.09
N LEU A 52 -18.42 -1.17 -2.79
CA LEU A 52 -17.02 -1.57 -2.89
C LEU A 52 -16.44 -2.06 -1.56
N PHE A 53 -17.16 -1.81 -0.46
CA PHE A 53 -16.95 -2.39 0.86
C PHE A 53 -18.31 -2.57 1.55
N PRO A 54 -19.14 -3.48 1.01
CA PRO A 54 -20.54 -3.57 1.41
C PRO A 54 -20.71 -4.09 2.84
N PRO A 55 -21.85 -3.79 3.46
CA PRO A 55 -22.20 -4.29 4.80
C PRO A 55 -22.55 -5.78 4.75
N GLU A 56 -21.55 -6.62 4.48
CA GLU A 56 -21.66 -8.06 4.26
C GLU A 56 -20.48 -8.79 4.93
N MET A 57 -20.61 -10.13 5.02
CA MET A 57 -19.56 -10.98 5.62
C MET A 57 -18.20 -10.86 4.94
N LYS A 58 -18.17 -10.60 3.64
CA LYS A 58 -16.89 -10.41 2.90
C LYS A 58 -16.08 -9.23 3.39
N SER A 59 -16.75 -8.17 3.88
CA SER A 59 -16.06 -7.00 4.44
C SER A 59 -15.52 -7.27 5.85
N ILE A 60 -16.09 -8.24 6.58
CA ILE A 60 -15.53 -8.73 7.83
C ILE A 60 -14.31 -9.63 7.56
N GLY A 61 -14.42 -10.55 6.60
CA GLY A 61 -13.42 -11.58 6.34
C GLY A 61 -13.50 -12.76 7.31
N LEU A 62 -12.60 -13.73 7.12
CA LEU A 62 -12.55 -14.94 7.96
C LEU A 62 -11.51 -14.77 9.07
N GLY A 63 -11.80 -15.24 10.27
CA GLY A 63 -10.86 -15.29 11.39
C GLY A 63 -11.22 -14.41 12.59
N PRO A 64 -11.55 -13.10 12.43
CA PRO A 64 -11.76 -12.20 13.56
C PRO A 64 -12.92 -12.62 14.48
N LEU A 65 -13.92 -13.24 13.93
CA LEU A 65 -15.10 -13.69 14.66
C LEU A 65 -15.24 -15.22 14.64
N LYS A 66 -15.70 -15.78 15.75
CA LYS A 66 -16.10 -17.17 15.79
C LYS A 66 -17.26 -17.40 14.82
N ARG A 67 -17.38 -18.61 14.27
CA ARG A 67 -18.40 -18.96 13.28
C ARG A 67 -19.84 -18.62 13.74
N ASP A 68 -20.14 -18.86 15.01
CA ASP A 68 -21.45 -18.59 15.58
C ASP A 68 -21.76 -17.10 15.67
N ASP A 69 -20.79 -16.28 16.02
CA ASP A 69 -20.95 -14.83 16.07
C ASP A 69 -21.04 -14.23 14.65
N LEU A 70 -20.32 -14.79 13.69
CA LEU A 70 -20.31 -14.31 12.31
C LEU A 70 -21.71 -14.34 11.67
N TRP A 71 -22.50 -15.40 11.97
CA TRP A 71 -23.89 -15.52 11.51
C TRP A 71 -24.88 -14.58 12.24
N ARG A 72 -24.50 -14.02 13.39
CA ARG A 72 -25.29 -13.08 14.17
C ARG A 72 -25.01 -11.64 13.84
N VAL A 73 -24.05 -11.37 12.94
CA VAL A 73 -23.68 -9.99 12.59
C VAL A 73 -24.83 -9.30 11.85
N VAL A 74 -25.24 -8.18 12.40
CA VAL A 74 -26.19 -7.25 11.77
C VAL A 74 -25.49 -5.90 11.59
N TRP A 75 -25.50 -5.40 10.38
CA TRP A 75 -24.93 -4.10 10.06
C TRP A 75 -25.95 -2.99 10.35
N LYS A 76 -25.62 -2.07 11.24
CA LYS A 76 -26.50 -0.99 11.68
C LYS A 76 -25.84 0.38 11.47
N ARG A 77 -26.67 1.38 11.16
CA ARG A 77 -26.25 2.78 11.16
C ARG A 77 -26.24 3.31 12.60
N PRO A 78 -25.43 4.33 12.91
CA PRO A 78 -25.39 4.95 14.24
C PRO A 78 -26.76 5.37 14.78
N HIS A 79 -27.66 5.89 13.94
CA HIS A 79 -29.03 6.24 14.33
C HIS A 79 -29.92 5.04 14.74
N GLU A 80 -29.53 3.82 14.33
CA GLU A 80 -30.20 2.58 14.72
C GLU A 80 -29.65 2.02 16.04
N LEU A 81 -28.52 2.55 16.50
CA LEU A 81 -27.83 2.13 17.72
C LEU A 81 -28.14 3.08 18.89
N VAL A 82 -28.14 4.38 18.63
CA VAL A 82 -28.35 5.42 19.64
C VAL A 82 -29.23 6.55 19.09
N PRO A 83 -30.04 7.21 19.94
CA PRO A 83 -30.98 8.25 19.47
C PRO A 83 -30.28 9.50 18.91
N ASN A 84 -29.13 9.88 19.41
CA ASN A 84 -28.42 11.09 19.02
C ASN A 84 -26.94 10.78 18.76
N PRO A 85 -26.58 10.14 17.62
CA PRO A 85 -25.21 9.85 17.28
C PRO A 85 -24.43 11.14 16.99
N VAL A 86 -23.21 11.18 17.47
CA VAL A 86 -22.28 12.30 17.27
C VAL A 86 -21.01 11.75 16.60
N TYR A 87 -20.43 12.53 15.70
CA TYR A 87 -19.19 12.12 15.04
C TYR A 87 -18.02 12.21 16.02
N ILE A 88 -17.80 13.37 16.64
CA ILE A 88 -16.75 13.62 17.64
C ILE A 88 -17.35 14.38 18.81
N VAL A 89 -17.05 13.96 20.03
CA VAL A 89 -17.45 14.61 21.28
C VAL A 89 -16.27 15.36 21.89
N GLN A 90 -16.35 16.69 22.00
CA GLN A 90 -15.31 17.55 22.64
C GLN A 90 -13.90 17.44 22.03
N GLY A 91 -13.79 16.98 20.78
CA GLY A 91 -12.52 16.74 20.08
C GLY A 91 -12.02 15.30 20.21
N ALA A 92 -11.29 14.84 19.21
CA ALA A 92 -10.77 13.47 19.18
C ALA A 92 -9.60 13.29 20.15
N SER A 93 -9.65 12.24 20.96
CA SER A 93 -8.68 11.91 22.00
C SER A 93 -8.34 10.42 22.01
N ARG A 94 -7.12 10.08 22.45
CA ARG A 94 -6.71 8.69 22.69
C ARG A 94 -7.56 7.95 23.73
N PHE A 95 -8.27 8.69 24.56
CA PHE A 95 -9.16 8.12 25.57
C PHE A 95 -10.55 7.81 25.05
N ASP A 96 -10.88 8.17 23.81
CA ASP A 96 -12.23 8.01 23.27
C ASP A 96 -12.55 6.58 22.85
N PHE A 97 -11.57 5.73 22.59
CA PHE A 97 -11.80 4.41 22.00
C PHE A 97 -11.33 3.25 22.87
N ILE A 98 -11.96 2.11 22.64
CA ILE A 98 -11.66 0.82 23.26
C ILE A 98 -11.55 -0.20 22.12
N GLN A 99 -10.50 -1.02 22.15
CA GLN A 99 -10.32 -2.12 21.22
C GLN A 99 -11.45 -3.15 21.35
N GLY A 100 -12.02 -3.59 20.21
CA GLY A 100 -13.00 -4.67 20.16
C GLY A 100 -12.36 -6.04 19.95
N ARG A 101 -13.08 -6.91 19.22
CA ARG A 101 -12.67 -8.32 19.03
C ARG A 101 -11.61 -8.55 17.94
N LEU A 102 -10.98 -7.50 17.42
CA LEU A 102 -9.97 -7.56 16.36
C LEU A 102 -8.57 -7.41 16.95
N GLY A 103 -7.60 -8.19 16.49
CA GLY A 103 -6.19 -8.06 16.87
C GLY A 103 -5.48 -6.89 16.19
N ASN A 104 -6.07 -5.70 16.26
CA ASN A 104 -5.58 -4.47 15.61
C ASN A 104 -4.99 -3.44 16.58
N CYS A 105 -4.43 -3.88 17.70
CA CYS A 105 -3.76 -3.01 18.67
C CYS A 105 -2.70 -2.11 18.02
N TRP A 106 -1.99 -2.62 17.01
CA TRP A 106 -1.00 -1.88 16.22
C TRP A 106 -1.59 -0.64 15.53
N PHE A 107 -2.81 -0.76 14.99
CA PHE A 107 -3.55 0.35 14.37
C PHE A 107 -4.03 1.33 15.43
N LEU A 108 -4.63 0.84 16.51
CA LEU A 108 -5.17 1.67 17.58
C LEU A 108 -4.07 2.40 18.36
N ALA A 109 -2.91 1.77 18.58
CA ALA A 109 -1.75 2.44 19.16
C ALA A 109 -1.29 3.62 18.27
N SER A 110 -1.36 3.44 16.94
CA SER A 110 -1.05 4.51 15.99
C SER A 110 -2.11 5.61 15.96
N VAL A 111 -3.40 5.26 16.10
CA VAL A 111 -4.50 6.24 16.30
C VAL A 111 -4.30 7.02 17.59
N GLY A 112 -3.89 6.36 18.69
CA GLY A 112 -3.52 7.02 19.92
C GLY A 112 -2.43 8.06 19.73
N ALA A 113 -1.37 7.73 19.01
CA ALA A 113 -0.30 8.68 18.66
C ALA A 113 -0.82 9.84 17.79
N LEU A 114 -1.70 9.54 16.83
CA LEU A 114 -2.29 10.52 15.91
C LEU A 114 -3.07 11.62 16.68
N THR A 115 -3.75 11.28 17.78
CA THR A 115 -4.54 12.26 18.56
C THR A 115 -3.72 13.39 19.16
N PHE A 116 -2.40 13.24 19.31
CA PHE A 116 -1.49 14.32 19.73
C PHE A 116 -1.18 15.32 18.64
N GLN A 117 -1.36 14.91 17.37
CA GLN A 117 -0.99 15.69 16.20
C GLN A 117 -2.24 16.27 15.53
N LYS A 118 -2.81 17.31 16.16
CA LYS A 118 -4.10 17.91 15.75
C LYS A 118 -4.20 18.24 14.25
N ARG A 119 -3.10 18.72 13.66
CA ARG A 119 -3.08 19.07 12.23
C ARG A 119 -3.21 17.82 11.35
N ILE A 120 -2.43 16.77 11.64
CA ILE A 120 -2.49 15.49 10.92
C ILE A 120 -3.85 14.83 11.15
N MET A 121 -4.29 14.80 12.42
CA MET A 121 -5.60 14.24 12.78
C MET A 121 -6.74 14.89 12.00
N LYS A 122 -6.81 16.22 11.98
CA LYS A 122 -7.82 16.97 11.21
C LYS A 122 -7.77 16.64 9.72
N HIS A 123 -6.58 16.45 9.15
CA HIS A 123 -6.42 16.09 7.75
C HIS A 123 -6.97 14.69 7.44
N ILE A 124 -6.87 13.75 8.39
CA ILE A 124 -7.29 12.37 8.23
C ILE A 124 -8.79 12.20 8.42
N ILE A 125 -9.35 12.74 9.53
CA ILE A 125 -10.72 12.41 9.96
C ILE A 125 -11.77 13.41 9.49
N HIS A 126 -11.38 14.58 8.96
CA HIS A 126 -12.34 15.62 8.56
C HIS A 126 -13.37 15.91 9.66
N ASP A 127 -12.96 16.63 10.69
CA ASP A 127 -13.72 16.87 11.94
C ASP A 127 -15.06 17.63 11.76
N GLU A 128 -15.31 18.17 10.55
CA GLU A 128 -16.56 18.81 10.13
C GLU A 128 -17.68 17.81 9.76
N GLN A 129 -17.39 16.53 9.62
CA GLN A 129 -18.39 15.50 9.34
C GLN A 129 -19.36 15.34 10.50
N ASN A 130 -20.62 15.03 10.22
CA ASN A 130 -21.64 14.93 11.27
C ASN A 130 -22.82 14.05 10.83
N PHE A 131 -23.71 13.74 11.77
CA PHE A 131 -24.92 12.92 11.56
C PHE A 131 -26.21 13.74 11.43
N SER A 132 -26.15 15.05 11.33
CA SER A 132 -27.33 15.92 11.37
C SER A 132 -27.50 16.75 10.11
N VAL A 133 -26.50 17.58 9.75
CA VAL A 133 -26.60 18.51 8.62
C VAL A 133 -26.15 17.80 7.33
N ASP A 134 -27.01 17.81 6.31
CA ASP A 134 -26.75 17.14 5.03
C ASP A 134 -26.26 15.70 5.21
N TYR A 135 -26.88 15.00 6.16
CA TYR A 135 -26.54 13.62 6.43
C TYR A 135 -27.05 12.70 5.32
N ALA A 136 -26.14 11.92 4.78
CA ALA A 136 -26.43 10.97 3.70
C ALA A 136 -25.89 9.56 3.97
N GLY A 137 -25.49 9.24 5.21
CA GLY A 137 -24.90 7.95 5.57
C GLY A 137 -23.56 7.68 4.92
N ILE A 138 -22.83 8.72 4.56
CA ILE A 138 -21.54 8.67 3.86
C ILE A 138 -20.49 9.45 4.64
N PHE A 139 -19.31 8.86 4.79
CA PHE A 139 -18.15 9.44 5.47
C PHE A 139 -16.91 9.21 4.64
N HIS A 140 -15.85 10.01 4.87
CA HIS A 140 -14.58 9.81 4.21
C HIS A 140 -13.40 10.12 5.12
N PHE A 141 -12.26 9.47 4.79
CA PHE A 141 -11.01 9.57 5.54
C PHE A 141 -9.84 9.59 4.56
N LYS A 142 -8.76 10.28 4.93
CA LYS A 142 -7.56 10.31 4.10
C LYS A 142 -6.45 9.46 4.71
N PHE A 143 -5.76 8.72 3.85
CA PHE A 143 -4.56 7.96 4.22
C PHE A 143 -3.47 8.15 3.19
N TRP A 144 -2.23 8.10 3.63
CA TRP A 144 -1.11 8.05 2.71
C TRP A 144 -0.87 6.60 2.27
N ARG A 145 -0.78 6.38 0.96
CA ARG A 145 -0.59 5.03 0.40
C ARG A 145 0.40 5.06 -0.75
N PHE A 146 1.57 4.43 -0.56
CA PHE A 146 2.58 4.25 -1.62
C PHE A 146 2.92 5.54 -2.40
N GLY A 147 3.21 6.62 -1.68
CA GLY A 147 3.63 7.89 -2.27
C GLY A 147 2.50 8.83 -2.67
N SER A 148 1.26 8.58 -2.23
CA SER A 148 0.12 9.49 -2.45
C SER A 148 -0.88 9.43 -1.32
N TRP A 149 -1.49 10.56 -1.06
CA TRP A 149 -2.70 10.64 -0.25
C TRP A 149 -3.89 10.12 -1.03
N VAL A 150 -4.71 9.32 -0.39
CA VAL A 150 -5.95 8.76 -0.94
C VAL A 150 -7.14 9.15 -0.07
N ASP A 151 -8.25 9.51 -0.70
CA ASP A 151 -9.52 9.80 -0.05
C ASP A 151 -10.40 8.54 -0.10
N VAL A 152 -10.74 8.01 1.07
CA VAL A 152 -11.43 6.72 1.24
C VAL A 152 -12.85 6.98 1.71
N VAL A 153 -13.81 6.71 0.86
CA VAL A 153 -15.25 6.85 1.14
C VAL A 153 -15.79 5.54 1.73
N ILE A 154 -16.65 5.64 2.74
CA ILE A 154 -17.39 4.52 3.34
C ILE A 154 -18.84 4.89 3.59
N ASP A 155 -19.72 3.89 3.71
CA ASP A 155 -21.00 4.08 4.38
C ASP A 155 -20.84 3.95 5.90
N ASP A 156 -21.83 4.43 6.65
CA ASP A 156 -21.81 4.41 8.11
C ASP A 156 -22.45 3.17 8.73
N LYS A 157 -22.70 2.11 7.95
CA LYS A 157 -23.16 0.84 8.50
C LYS A 157 -21.99 0.14 9.19
N LEU A 158 -22.15 -0.15 10.48
CA LEU A 158 -21.15 -0.79 11.33
C LEU A 158 -21.61 -2.20 11.74
N PRO A 159 -20.70 -3.18 11.82
CA PRO A 159 -21.03 -4.54 12.21
C PRO A 159 -21.32 -4.63 13.72
N THR A 160 -22.46 -5.26 14.05
CA THR A 160 -22.91 -5.45 15.43
C THR A 160 -23.29 -6.90 15.68
N VAL A 161 -23.15 -7.34 16.92
CA VAL A 161 -23.71 -8.60 17.45
C VAL A 161 -24.55 -8.23 18.66
N ASP A 162 -25.82 -8.70 18.70
CA ASP A 162 -26.78 -8.37 19.76
C ASP A 162 -26.94 -6.85 20.00
N GLY A 163 -26.81 -6.05 18.95
CA GLY A 163 -26.95 -4.60 19.01
C GLY A 163 -25.73 -3.85 19.53
N GLN A 164 -24.61 -4.52 19.82
CA GLN A 164 -23.35 -3.91 20.23
C GLN A 164 -22.34 -3.95 19.09
N LEU A 165 -21.54 -2.88 18.94
CA LEU A 165 -20.42 -2.86 17.99
C LEU A 165 -19.45 -4.02 18.28
N VAL A 166 -18.99 -4.70 17.26
CA VAL A 166 -18.11 -5.87 17.41
C VAL A 166 -16.65 -5.47 17.49
N PHE A 167 -16.27 -4.45 16.75
CA PHE A 167 -14.91 -3.97 16.65
C PHE A 167 -14.71 -2.73 17.53
N VAL A 168 -13.93 -1.75 17.10
CA VAL A 168 -13.65 -0.57 17.91
C VAL A 168 -14.95 0.16 18.33
N GLN A 169 -14.97 0.57 19.59
CA GLN A 169 -16.08 1.33 20.19
C GLN A 169 -15.54 2.61 20.82
N SER A 170 -16.38 3.65 20.88
CA SER A 170 -16.07 4.81 21.71
C SER A 170 -16.49 4.58 23.17
N LYS A 171 -15.74 5.18 24.11
CA LYS A 171 -16.15 5.25 25.54
C LYS A 171 -17.41 6.10 25.73
N ALA A 172 -17.61 7.11 24.88
CA ALA A 172 -18.86 7.83 24.78
C ALA A 172 -19.85 7.03 23.92
N PRO A 173 -20.96 6.50 24.45
CA PRO A 173 -21.81 5.55 23.71
C PRO A 173 -22.43 6.10 22.42
N ASN A 174 -22.50 7.42 22.30
CA ASN A 174 -23.06 8.10 21.12
C ASN A 174 -22.01 8.64 20.14
N GLU A 175 -20.72 8.38 20.34
CA GLU A 175 -19.63 8.83 19.49
C GLU A 175 -19.17 7.73 18.52
N PHE A 176 -18.86 8.08 17.24
CA PHE A 176 -18.63 7.08 16.22
C PHE A 176 -17.38 7.27 15.35
N TRP A 177 -16.59 8.36 15.51
CA TRP A 177 -15.40 8.55 14.69
C TRP A 177 -14.39 7.39 14.75
N PRO A 178 -14.17 6.72 15.92
CA PRO A 178 -13.20 5.64 15.97
C PRO A 178 -13.64 4.42 15.16
N ALA A 179 -14.93 4.03 15.25
CA ALA A 179 -15.47 2.90 14.53
C ALA A 179 -15.52 3.16 13.01
N LEU A 180 -15.81 4.40 12.60
CA LEU A 180 -15.82 4.79 11.19
C LEU A 180 -14.39 4.86 10.61
N LEU A 181 -13.42 5.38 11.37
CA LEU A 181 -12.01 5.39 10.97
C LEU A 181 -11.48 3.97 10.80
N GLU A 182 -11.78 3.07 11.74
CA GLU A 182 -11.42 1.65 11.63
C GLU A 182 -12.03 1.00 10.37
N LYS A 183 -13.32 1.25 10.10
CA LYS A 183 -13.97 0.76 8.88
C LYS A 183 -13.29 1.26 7.61
N ALA A 184 -12.95 2.53 7.55
CA ALA A 184 -12.26 3.10 6.40
C ALA A 184 -10.88 2.46 6.19
N TYR A 185 -10.16 2.20 7.28
CA TYR A 185 -8.87 1.53 7.20
C TYR A 185 -9.01 0.03 6.84
N ALA A 186 -10.04 -0.66 7.35
CA ALA A 186 -10.39 -2.02 6.94
C ALA A 186 -10.66 -2.11 5.43
N LYS A 187 -11.36 -1.12 4.88
CA LYS A 187 -11.57 -1.02 3.42
C LYS A 187 -10.25 -0.86 2.66
N VAL A 188 -9.31 -0.08 3.16
CA VAL A 188 -7.97 0.08 2.58
C VAL A 188 -7.19 -1.24 2.61
N CYS A 189 -7.29 -1.98 3.71
CA CYS A 189 -6.65 -3.30 3.86
C CYS A 189 -7.33 -4.40 3.03
N GLY A 190 -8.64 -4.29 2.79
CA GLY A 190 -9.46 -5.26 2.06
C GLY A 190 -10.63 -5.79 2.87
N SER A 191 -10.45 -6.09 4.14
CA SER A 191 -11.47 -6.52 5.10
C SER A 191 -11.03 -6.18 6.52
N TYR A 192 -11.92 -6.34 7.51
CA TYR A 192 -11.52 -6.27 8.92
C TYR A 192 -10.52 -7.39 9.28
N ALA A 193 -10.68 -8.58 8.72
CA ALA A 193 -9.73 -9.68 8.92
C ALA A 193 -8.30 -9.32 8.49
N ASP A 194 -8.14 -8.49 7.45
CA ASP A 194 -6.84 -8.04 6.98
C ASP A 194 -6.15 -7.04 7.92
N MET A 195 -6.86 -6.56 8.94
CA MET A 195 -6.28 -5.77 10.03
C MET A 195 -5.87 -6.62 11.23
N ASP A 196 -6.20 -7.92 11.25
CA ASP A 196 -5.83 -8.84 12.33
C ASP A 196 -4.32 -9.13 12.25
N ALA A 197 -3.58 -8.69 13.24
CA ALA A 197 -2.12 -8.56 13.24
C ALA A 197 -1.56 -7.59 12.18
N GLY A 198 -0.55 -6.83 12.55
CA GLY A 198 0.10 -5.85 11.65
C GLY A 198 1.24 -5.12 12.36
N SER A 199 1.81 -4.12 11.70
CA SER A 199 2.92 -3.32 12.23
C SER A 199 2.48 -1.91 12.56
N ILE A 200 2.89 -1.42 13.74
CA ILE A 200 2.69 -0.02 14.15
C ILE A 200 3.25 0.93 13.08
N SER A 201 4.45 0.65 12.57
CA SER A 201 5.11 1.46 11.55
C SER A 201 4.27 1.65 10.29
N GLU A 202 3.52 0.64 9.87
CA GLU A 202 2.66 0.76 8.69
C GLU A 202 1.52 1.76 8.87
N ALA A 203 0.85 1.73 10.05
CA ALA A 203 -0.23 2.68 10.32
C ALA A 203 0.32 4.10 10.56
N LEU A 204 1.45 4.24 11.25
CA LEU A 204 2.10 5.54 11.45
C LEU A 204 2.45 6.18 10.10
N MET A 205 2.97 5.39 9.17
CA MET A 205 3.28 5.83 7.81
C MET A 205 2.03 6.22 7.02
N ASP A 206 0.97 5.40 7.12
CA ASP A 206 -0.30 5.66 6.44
C ASP A 206 -1.00 6.94 6.96
N PHE A 207 -0.67 7.38 8.18
CA PHE A 207 -1.16 8.64 8.75
C PHE A 207 -0.30 9.86 8.41
N THR A 208 1.01 9.69 8.19
CA THR A 208 1.93 10.83 8.03
C THR A 208 2.47 11.00 6.61
N GLY A 209 2.66 9.90 5.90
CA GLY A 209 3.41 9.88 4.64
C GLY A 209 4.91 10.08 4.81
N GLY A 210 5.40 10.17 6.06
CA GLY A 210 6.80 10.39 6.38
C GLY A 210 7.61 9.11 6.53
N PRO A 211 8.95 9.23 6.53
CA PRO A 211 9.83 8.11 6.83
C PRO A 211 9.64 7.64 8.27
N HIS A 212 9.84 6.35 8.49
CA HIS A 212 9.73 5.79 9.80
C HIS A 212 11.04 5.13 10.24
N MET A 213 11.33 5.17 11.54
CA MET A 213 12.46 4.47 12.14
C MET A 213 11.93 3.42 13.12
N ASN A 214 12.32 2.16 12.90
CA ASN A 214 12.13 1.09 13.86
C ASN A 214 13.45 0.82 14.57
N ILE A 215 13.44 0.91 15.89
CA ILE A 215 14.62 0.73 16.73
C ILE A 215 14.38 -0.47 17.64
N LYS A 216 15.18 -1.50 17.51
CA LYS A 216 15.20 -2.61 18.46
C LYS A 216 15.78 -2.14 19.79
N LEU A 217 15.02 -2.25 20.86
CA LEU A 217 15.43 -1.72 22.17
C LEU A 217 16.60 -2.48 22.80
N SER A 218 16.81 -3.75 22.41
CA SER A 218 18.00 -4.53 22.79
C SER A 218 19.31 -3.99 22.21
N GLU A 219 19.23 -3.25 21.09
CA GLU A 219 20.35 -2.67 20.36
C GLU A 219 20.40 -1.13 20.50
N ALA A 220 19.53 -0.57 21.36
CA ALA A 220 19.34 0.87 21.47
C ALA A 220 20.61 1.57 21.97
N SER A 221 21.05 2.55 21.22
CA SER A 221 22.16 3.43 21.61
C SER A 221 21.72 4.52 22.60
N GLY A 222 22.67 5.14 23.31
CA GLY A 222 22.38 6.31 24.16
C GLY A 222 21.70 7.49 23.45
N LYS A 223 21.66 7.47 22.12
CA LYS A 223 20.97 8.49 21.29
C LYS A 223 19.45 8.31 21.21
N LEU A 224 18.91 7.14 21.63
CA LEU A 224 17.46 6.86 21.56
C LEU A 224 16.67 7.92 22.33
N TRP A 225 17.09 8.26 23.55
CA TRP A 225 16.45 9.29 24.37
C TRP A 225 16.32 10.63 23.66
N ASP A 226 17.41 11.09 23.04
CA ASP A 226 17.41 12.37 22.32
C ASP A 226 16.51 12.34 21.10
N SER A 227 16.43 11.20 20.41
CA SER A 227 15.51 11.01 19.28
C SER A 227 14.06 11.03 19.72
N MET A 228 13.71 10.33 20.82
CA MET A 228 12.36 10.35 21.39
C MET A 228 11.98 11.75 21.88
N ARG A 229 12.91 12.48 22.52
CA ARG A 229 12.69 13.87 22.98
C ARG A 229 12.41 14.80 21.80
N ARG A 230 13.19 14.73 20.71
CA ARG A 230 12.94 15.53 19.49
C ARG A 230 11.61 15.14 18.84
N ALA A 231 11.30 13.85 18.77
CA ALA A 231 10.04 13.36 18.23
C ALA A 231 8.83 13.88 19.04
N SER A 232 8.92 13.92 20.39
CA SER A 232 7.84 14.42 21.23
C SER A 232 7.63 15.94 21.11
N GLN A 233 8.62 16.68 20.61
CA GLN A 233 8.58 18.14 20.41
C GLN A 233 8.22 18.54 18.96
N SER A 234 8.00 17.57 18.09
CA SER A 234 7.72 17.77 16.67
C SER A 234 6.41 17.08 16.24
N GLU A 235 5.98 17.29 15.02
CA GLU A 235 4.83 16.56 14.41
C GLU A 235 5.23 15.11 14.12
N SER A 236 5.56 14.33 15.15
CA SER A 236 5.95 12.92 15.02
C SER A 236 4.97 12.02 15.75
N LEU A 237 4.80 10.81 15.23
CA LEU A 237 4.01 9.75 15.83
C LEU A 237 4.95 8.68 16.40
N MET A 238 4.66 8.20 17.61
CA MET A 238 5.49 7.24 18.32
C MET A 238 4.67 6.06 18.84
N GLY A 239 5.20 4.86 18.72
CA GLY A 239 4.60 3.65 19.28
C GLY A 239 5.65 2.57 19.54
N CYS A 240 5.31 1.60 20.38
CA CYS A 240 6.21 0.53 20.79
C CYS A 240 5.46 -0.80 20.91
N GLY A 241 6.21 -1.91 20.90
CA GLY A 241 5.67 -3.25 21.04
C GLY A 241 6.32 -4.03 22.17
N THR A 242 5.56 -4.89 22.84
CA THR A 242 6.10 -5.85 23.79
C THR A 242 6.54 -7.14 23.10
N PRO A 243 7.58 -7.84 23.59
CA PRO A 243 8.03 -9.11 23.00
C PRO A 243 6.97 -10.20 23.14
N GLY A 244 7.06 -11.22 22.26
CA GLY A 244 6.31 -12.46 22.41
C GLY A 244 6.91 -13.37 23.49
N GLY A 245 6.05 -14.05 24.25
CA GLY A 245 6.49 -15.05 25.21
C GLY A 245 7.11 -16.29 24.55
N GLN A 246 7.96 -17.03 25.28
CA GLN A 246 8.65 -18.25 24.80
C GLN A 246 7.71 -19.42 24.44
N ALA A 247 6.44 -19.34 24.75
CA ALA A 247 5.51 -20.47 24.66
C ALA A 247 4.40 -20.26 23.63
N GLY A 248 4.58 -19.69 22.49
CA GLY A 248 3.66 -19.81 21.32
C GLY A 248 2.14 -19.85 21.58
N LEU A 249 1.68 -19.54 22.78
CA LEU A 249 0.33 -19.78 23.28
C LEU A 249 -0.22 -18.49 23.86
N LEU A 250 -1.28 -18.00 23.25
CA LEU A 250 -2.18 -16.94 23.67
C LEU A 250 -1.66 -15.51 23.45
N GLN A 251 -2.11 -14.89 22.37
CA GLN A 251 -2.18 -13.44 22.25
C GLN A 251 -2.89 -12.85 23.48
N ASN A 252 -2.40 -11.69 23.96
CA ASN A 252 -2.99 -10.91 25.07
C ASN A 252 -2.81 -11.50 26.48
N ASN A 253 -1.70 -12.20 26.77
CA ASN A 253 -1.40 -12.58 28.11
C ASN A 253 -0.93 -11.36 28.93
N VAL A 254 -1.62 -11.09 30.06
CA VAL A 254 -1.25 -10.01 30.99
C VAL A 254 -0.18 -10.50 31.94
N LEU A 255 0.98 -9.86 31.91
CA LEU A 255 2.11 -10.15 32.79
C LEU A 255 1.86 -9.63 34.22
N PRO A 256 2.55 -10.15 35.24
CA PRO A 256 2.43 -9.67 36.61
C PRO A 256 2.73 -8.17 36.80
N ASN A 257 3.60 -7.62 35.94
CA ASN A 257 3.92 -6.17 35.93
C ASN A 257 2.84 -5.31 35.25
N GLY A 258 1.75 -5.90 34.76
CA GLY A 258 0.63 -5.22 34.14
C GLY A 258 0.73 -5.03 32.62
N LEU A 259 1.89 -5.32 32.02
CA LEU A 259 2.05 -5.27 30.56
C LEU A 259 1.41 -6.48 29.88
N VAL A 260 1.02 -6.31 28.63
CA VAL A 260 0.43 -7.36 27.78
C VAL A 260 1.49 -7.86 26.80
N GLU A 261 1.63 -9.17 26.65
CA GLU A 261 2.56 -9.76 25.66
C GLU A 261 2.05 -9.60 24.23
N MET A 262 2.96 -9.49 23.26
CA MET A 262 2.66 -9.32 21.83
C MET A 262 1.67 -8.18 21.55
N HIS A 263 1.77 -7.10 22.29
CA HIS A 263 0.82 -6.01 22.25
C HIS A 263 1.49 -4.69 21.88
N ALA A 264 0.76 -3.87 21.13
CA ALA A 264 1.20 -2.57 20.69
C ALA A 264 0.70 -1.47 21.62
N TYR A 265 1.56 -0.53 21.91
CA TYR A 265 1.31 0.63 22.78
C TYR A 265 1.65 1.93 22.06
N THR A 266 0.96 3.01 22.41
CA THR A 266 1.34 4.37 22.03
C THR A 266 2.40 4.91 22.96
N VAL A 267 3.46 5.53 22.44
CA VAL A 267 4.33 6.39 23.24
C VAL A 267 3.80 7.81 23.17
N THR A 268 3.29 8.30 24.30
CA THR A 268 2.57 9.58 24.36
C THR A 268 3.43 10.75 24.82
N GLY A 269 4.66 10.47 25.26
CA GLY A 269 5.62 11.51 25.61
C GLY A 269 6.84 11.00 26.35
N VAL A 270 7.77 11.90 26.59
CA VAL A 270 8.95 11.68 27.41
C VAL A 270 9.16 12.88 28.34
N ALA A 271 9.69 12.62 29.52
CA ALA A 271 10.02 13.66 30.49
C ALA A 271 11.30 13.32 31.25
N GLU A 272 12.03 14.35 31.66
CA GLU A 272 13.14 14.19 32.60
C GLU A 272 12.75 14.85 33.91
N VAL A 273 12.68 14.09 34.99
CA VAL A 273 12.31 14.54 36.32
C VAL A 273 13.52 14.44 37.26
N VAL A 274 13.56 15.26 38.30
CA VAL A 274 14.62 15.16 39.32
C VAL A 274 14.06 14.48 40.57
N CYS A 275 14.54 13.25 40.83
CA CYS A 275 14.19 12.44 41.98
C CYS A 275 15.38 12.34 42.93
N LYS A 276 15.25 12.72 44.18
CA LYS A 276 16.33 12.74 45.19
C LYS A 276 17.60 13.44 44.70
N GLY A 277 17.46 14.50 43.93
CA GLY A 277 18.60 15.26 43.36
C GLY A 277 19.24 14.67 42.11
N HIS A 278 18.76 13.54 41.59
CA HIS A 278 19.25 12.90 40.38
C HIS A 278 18.25 13.00 39.24
N PRO A 279 18.69 13.27 37.96
CA PRO A 279 17.80 13.26 36.83
C PRO A 279 17.38 11.81 36.48
N VAL A 280 16.09 11.61 36.23
CA VAL A 280 15.49 10.35 35.81
C VAL A 280 14.71 10.56 34.49
N LYS A 281 15.00 9.77 33.49
CA LYS A 281 14.33 9.79 32.19
C LYS A 281 13.09 8.89 32.24
N LEU A 282 11.92 9.44 31.94
CA LEU A 282 10.64 8.75 31.97
C LEU A 282 10.00 8.73 30.58
N VAL A 283 9.36 7.61 30.28
CA VAL A 283 8.56 7.40 29.05
C VAL A 283 7.11 7.26 29.46
N ARG A 284 6.22 8.01 28.83
CA ARG A 284 4.78 7.91 29.00
C ARG A 284 4.18 7.04 27.90
N ILE A 285 3.40 6.06 28.29
CA ILE A 285 2.90 4.99 27.42
C ILE A 285 1.40 4.85 27.62
N PHE A 286 0.65 4.61 26.53
CA PHE A 286 -0.78 4.39 26.54
C PHE A 286 -1.12 3.00 25.97
N ASN A 287 -1.89 2.24 26.72
CA ASN A 287 -2.47 0.97 26.29
C ASN A 287 -3.79 1.24 25.53
N PRO A 288 -3.92 0.87 24.23
CA PRO A 288 -5.13 1.10 23.45
C PRO A 288 -6.37 0.33 23.95
N TRP A 289 -6.23 -0.54 24.93
CA TRP A 289 -7.37 -1.11 25.66
C TRP A 289 -8.08 -0.07 26.54
N GLY A 290 -7.43 1.06 26.83
CA GLY A 290 -7.96 2.09 27.72
C GLY A 290 -7.96 1.70 29.19
N HIS A 291 -7.26 0.63 29.54
CA HIS A 291 -7.01 0.11 30.89
C HIS A 291 -5.82 -0.85 30.87
N GLY A 292 -5.37 -1.30 32.03
CA GLY A 292 -4.23 -2.24 32.13
C GLY A 292 -2.90 -1.50 32.05
N GLU A 293 -2.35 -1.16 33.21
CA GLU A 293 -1.22 -0.26 33.36
C GLU A 293 -0.04 -0.95 34.03
N TRP A 294 1.14 -0.37 33.86
CA TRP A 294 2.37 -0.72 34.55
C TRP A 294 2.22 -0.67 36.08
N LYS A 295 2.75 -1.66 36.82
CA LYS A 295 2.54 -1.84 38.27
C LYS A 295 3.84 -1.77 39.08
N SER A 296 4.94 -1.31 38.50
CA SER A 296 6.21 -1.18 39.19
C SER A 296 6.61 0.30 39.36
N ASP A 297 7.91 0.58 39.48
CA ASP A 297 8.45 1.93 39.66
C ASP A 297 7.93 2.91 38.58
N TRP A 298 7.60 4.11 39.01
CA TRP A 298 7.02 5.19 38.20
C TRP A 298 5.59 4.93 37.68
N SER A 299 4.95 3.82 38.07
CA SER A 299 3.50 3.68 37.88
C SER A 299 2.72 4.79 38.62
N ASP A 300 1.46 4.95 38.28
CA ASP A 300 0.58 5.99 38.84
C ASP A 300 0.60 6.05 40.38
N ARG A 301 0.72 4.89 41.03
CA ARG A 301 0.73 4.74 42.48
C ARG A 301 2.13 4.56 43.07
N SER A 302 3.17 4.74 42.29
CA SER A 302 4.55 4.57 42.78
C SER A 302 4.91 5.61 43.83
N PRO A 303 5.53 5.22 44.94
CA PRO A 303 5.98 6.17 45.97
C PRO A 303 7.13 7.07 45.46
N LEU A 304 7.76 6.76 44.38
CA LEU A 304 8.82 7.58 43.78
C LEU A 304 8.35 8.98 43.43
N TRP A 305 7.07 9.15 43.10
CA TRP A 305 6.49 10.44 42.78
C TRP A 305 6.49 11.43 43.97
N GLU A 306 6.57 10.91 45.20
CA GLU A 306 6.68 11.76 46.41
C GLU A 306 8.10 12.32 46.60
N LEU A 307 9.08 11.76 45.87
CA LEU A 307 10.49 12.08 45.99
C LEU A 307 11.02 12.96 44.86
N VAL A 308 10.14 13.35 43.91
CA VAL A 308 10.48 14.30 42.83
C VAL A 308 10.34 15.75 43.32
N ARG A 309 10.97 16.67 42.58
CA ARG A 309 10.82 18.11 42.83
C ARG A 309 9.36 18.53 42.68
N PRO A 310 8.91 19.59 43.42
CA PRO A 310 7.54 20.08 43.31
C PRO A 310 7.11 20.43 41.87
N GLU A 311 8.03 20.97 41.06
CA GLU A 311 7.77 21.33 39.66
C GLU A 311 7.45 20.11 38.79
N ASP A 312 8.02 18.95 39.12
CA ASP A 312 7.88 17.70 38.39
C ASP A 312 6.68 16.86 38.83
N GLN A 313 6.01 17.22 39.96
CA GLN A 313 4.84 16.49 40.48
C GLN A 313 3.62 16.55 39.54
N ASN A 314 3.56 17.51 38.64
CA ASN A 314 2.50 17.65 37.64
C ASN A 314 2.46 16.49 36.64
N TYR A 315 3.52 15.69 36.52
CA TYR A 315 3.54 14.48 35.69
C TYR A 315 2.78 13.30 36.33
N LYS A 316 2.57 13.32 37.66
CA LYS A 316 1.79 12.29 38.37
C LYS A 316 0.31 12.48 38.10
N ILE A 317 -0.29 11.51 37.40
CA ILE A 317 -1.74 11.42 37.17
C ILE A 317 -2.14 10.03 37.64
N VAL A 318 -3.12 9.93 38.52
CA VAL A 318 -3.61 8.65 39.06
C VAL A 318 -5.00 8.39 38.48
N LEU A 319 -5.07 7.72 37.35
CA LEU A 319 -6.33 7.36 36.66
C LEU A 319 -6.15 5.98 36.04
N ASP A 320 -7.13 5.10 36.17
CA ASP A 320 -7.15 3.83 35.41
C ASP A 320 -7.71 4.10 34.02
N ASN A 321 -6.88 4.69 33.17
CA ASN A 321 -7.23 5.12 31.81
C ASN A 321 -6.35 4.46 30.72
N GLY A 322 -5.43 3.58 31.13
CA GLY A 322 -4.47 2.91 30.27
C GLY A 322 -3.17 3.68 30.01
N GLU A 323 -3.02 4.91 30.54
CA GLU A 323 -1.79 5.71 30.39
C GLU A 323 -0.96 5.66 31.67
N PHE A 324 0.33 5.41 31.55
CA PHE A 324 1.25 5.28 32.67
C PHE A 324 2.66 5.75 32.30
N TRP A 325 3.44 6.03 33.35
CA TRP A 325 4.86 6.34 33.22
C TRP A 325 5.72 5.13 33.60
N MET A 326 6.90 5.03 33.03
CA MET A 326 7.96 4.13 33.44
C MET A 326 9.34 4.72 33.18
N SER A 327 10.37 4.19 33.83
CA SER A 327 11.75 4.61 33.54
C SER A 327 12.17 4.21 32.15
N MET A 328 13.09 4.97 31.54
CA MET A 328 13.71 4.62 30.26
C MET A 328 14.40 3.24 30.30
N ASP A 329 14.97 2.89 31.45
CA ASP A 329 15.62 1.59 31.65
C ASP A 329 14.60 0.44 31.68
N ASP A 330 13.45 0.64 32.33
CA ASP A 330 12.37 -0.35 32.33
C ASP A 330 11.72 -0.45 30.95
N PHE A 331 11.58 0.66 30.24
CA PHE A 331 11.12 0.70 28.87
C PHE A 331 11.99 -0.18 27.98
N CYS A 332 13.31 0.02 27.98
CA CYS A 332 14.24 -0.76 27.18
C CYS A 332 14.28 -2.25 27.56
N ARG A 333 13.96 -2.61 28.83
CA ARG A 333 13.93 -4.00 29.28
C ARG A 333 12.65 -4.75 28.93
N ASN A 334 11.51 -4.05 28.90
CA ASN A 334 10.19 -4.68 28.78
C ASN A 334 9.56 -4.57 27.38
N PHE A 335 10.05 -3.67 26.53
CA PHE A 335 9.58 -3.55 25.14
C PHE A 335 10.64 -4.08 24.16
N SER A 336 10.18 -4.56 23.00
CA SER A 336 11.04 -5.13 21.94
C SER A 336 11.55 -4.05 21.00
N ASP A 337 10.69 -3.11 20.66
CA ASP A 337 10.95 -2.12 19.63
C ASP A 337 10.28 -0.76 19.93
N MET A 338 10.84 0.28 19.33
CA MET A 338 10.34 1.63 19.30
C MET A 338 10.21 2.09 17.86
N ASN A 339 9.03 2.58 17.50
CA ASN A 339 8.71 3.09 16.18
C ASN A 339 8.49 4.60 16.24
N ILE A 340 9.21 5.36 15.43
CA ILE A 340 9.07 6.81 15.28
C ILE A 340 8.78 7.10 13.80
N CYS A 341 7.69 7.81 13.53
CA CYS A 341 7.37 8.28 12.19
C CYS A 341 7.20 9.80 12.21
N CYS A 342 7.84 10.49 11.30
CA CYS A 342 7.85 11.95 11.27
C CYS A 342 7.81 12.48 9.83
N SER A 343 7.35 13.71 9.65
CA SER A 343 7.42 14.43 8.38
C SER A 343 8.77 15.11 8.16
N ASP A 344 9.55 15.34 9.23
CA ASP A 344 10.87 16.00 9.18
C ASP A 344 11.99 15.03 9.56
N VAL A 345 12.86 14.71 8.60
CA VAL A 345 14.02 13.83 8.79
C VAL A 345 15.00 14.35 9.84
N ASN A 346 15.02 15.65 10.14
CA ASN A 346 15.86 16.25 11.18
C ASN A 346 15.58 15.69 12.58
N VAL A 347 14.39 15.18 12.83
CA VAL A 347 14.04 14.49 14.08
C VAL A 347 14.99 13.33 14.36
N PHE A 348 15.37 12.58 13.31
CA PHE A 348 16.26 11.42 13.45
C PHE A 348 17.72 11.84 13.60
N THR A 349 18.16 12.87 12.90
CA THR A 349 19.58 13.26 12.84
C THR A 349 19.99 14.29 13.89
N GLY A 350 19.02 15.03 14.45
CA GLY A 350 19.28 16.11 15.42
C GLY A 350 19.89 17.38 14.83
N SER A 351 19.91 17.51 13.51
CA SER A 351 20.38 18.72 12.84
C SER A 351 19.33 19.82 12.89
N HIS A 352 19.72 21.03 13.24
CA HIS A 352 18.81 22.18 13.35
C HIS A 352 18.85 23.12 12.13
N SER A 353 19.78 22.92 11.21
CA SER A 353 20.13 23.94 10.21
C SER A 353 19.92 23.54 8.75
N SER A 354 19.58 22.28 8.45
CA SER A 354 19.48 21.81 7.07
C SER A 354 18.08 21.35 6.69
N SER A 355 17.56 21.86 5.57
CA SER A 355 16.35 21.31 4.96
C SER A 355 16.73 20.08 4.12
N TRP A 356 16.06 18.97 4.36
CA TRP A 356 16.18 17.79 3.53
C TRP A 356 15.36 17.97 2.25
N LYS A 357 15.97 17.70 1.12
CA LYS A 357 15.29 17.59 -0.18
C LYS A 357 14.85 16.15 -0.37
N THR A 358 13.70 15.96 -0.97
CA THR A 358 13.09 14.63 -1.16
C THR A 358 12.87 14.37 -2.65
N GLU A 359 13.44 13.28 -3.13
CA GLU A 359 13.23 12.75 -4.48
C GLU A 359 12.55 11.39 -4.38
N VAL A 360 11.50 11.18 -5.17
CA VAL A 360 10.68 9.96 -5.13
C VAL A 360 10.66 9.31 -6.49
N HIS A 361 11.10 8.07 -6.56
CA HIS A 361 11.15 7.26 -7.77
C HIS A 361 10.31 6.00 -7.61
N ARG A 362 9.55 5.67 -8.64
CA ARG A 362 8.76 4.44 -8.70
C ARG A 362 9.44 3.46 -9.62
N GLY A 363 9.46 2.19 -9.23
CA GLY A 363 10.06 1.14 -10.04
C GLY A 363 9.31 -0.18 -9.92
N HIS A 364 9.70 -1.15 -10.76
CA HIS A 364 9.14 -2.49 -10.75
C HIS A 364 10.24 -3.54 -10.85
N TRP A 365 10.10 -4.58 -10.06
CA TRP A 365 10.76 -5.84 -10.29
C TRP A 365 9.85 -6.71 -11.15
N VAL A 366 10.28 -6.99 -12.38
CA VAL A 366 9.50 -7.76 -13.36
C VAL A 366 10.24 -9.06 -13.64
N ILE A 367 9.53 -10.17 -13.55
CA ILE A 367 10.09 -11.53 -13.75
C ILE A 367 10.73 -11.63 -15.12
N GLY A 368 11.90 -12.26 -15.16
CA GLY A 368 12.68 -12.46 -16.38
C GLY A 368 13.41 -11.21 -16.90
N THR A 369 13.11 -10.01 -16.37
CA THR A 369 13.72 -8.74 -16.81
C THR A 369 14.41 -8.00 -15.68
N THR A 370 13.65 -7.32 -14.79
CA THR A 370 14.20 -6.45 -13.75
C THR A 370 14.12 -7.04 -12.34
N ALA A 371 13.56 -8.24 -12.14
CA ALA A 371 13.57 -8.95 -10.86
C ALA A 371 14.83 -9.81 -10.74
N GLY A 372 15.98 -9.15 -10.59
CA GLY A 372 17.29 -9.81 -10.60
C GLY A 372 17.70 -10.48 -9.28
N GLY A 373 17.02 -10.20 -8.17
CA GLY A 373 17.40 -10.70 -6.85
C GLY A 373 18.59 -9.98 -6.22
N CYS A 374 19.11 -10.49 -5.11
CA CYS A 374 20.22 -9.89 -4.38
C CYS A 374 21.59 -10.10 -5.08
N SER A 375 22.62 -9.45 -4.56
CA SER A 375 23.97 -9.46 -5.14
C SER A 375 24.75 -10.79 -4.95
N ASN A 376 24.12 -11.85 -4.47
CA ASN A 376 24.73 -13.18 -4.42
C ASN A 376 25.00 -13.74 -5.82
N ASP A 377 24.17 -13.38 -6.80
CA ASP A 377 24.40 -13.62 -8.23
C ASP A 377 24.47 -12.29 -8.96
N ILE A 378 25.66 -11.85 -9.32
CA ILE A 378 25.93 -10.56 -9.94
C ILE A 378 25.33 -10.45 -11.35
N ASP A 379 25.25 -11.54 -12.11
CA ASP A 379 24.71 -11.53 -13.45
C ASP A 379 23.19 -11.27 -13.45
N SER A 380 22.48 -11.89 -12.53
CA SER A 380 21.06 -11.60 -12.35
C SER A 380 20.84 -10.27 -11.62
N PHE A 381 21.63 -9.94 -10.59
CA PHE A 381 21.54 -8.69 -9.84
C PHE A 381 21.66 -7.44 -10.72
N SER A 382 22.54 -7.47 -11.74
CA SER A 382 22.73 -6.36 -12.68
C SER A 382 21.48 -5.99 -13.47
N LYS A 383 20.49 -6.88 -13.53
CA LYS A 383 19.21 -6.66 -14.21
C LYS A 383 18.24 -5.78 -13.39
N ASN A 384 18.45 -5.64 -12.07
CA ASN A 384 17.59 -4.81 -11.23
C ASN A 384 17.51 -3.37 -11.73
N PRO A 385 16.47 -2.62 -11.37
CA PRO A 385 16.42 -1.17 -11.58
C PRO A 385 17.64 -0.49 -10.94
N GLN A 386 18.19 0.53 -11.59
CA GLN A 386 19.39 1.23 -11.19
C GLN A 386 19.11 2.73 -11.17
N PHE A 387 19.37 3.39 -10.03
CA PHE A 387 19.13 4.81 -9.85
C PHE A 387 20.46 5.50 -9.59
N ARG A 388 20.83 6.41 -10.48
CA ARG A 388 22.05 7.20 -10.38
C ARG A 388 21.78 8.44 -9.55
N VAL A 389 22.59 8.67 -8.53
CA VAL A 389 22.46 9.79 -7.59
C VAL A 389 23.73 10.61 -7.64
N THR A 390 23.62 11.87 -8.06
CA THR A 390 24.72 12.84 -8.03
C THR A 390 24.56 13.76 -6.83
N LEU A 391 25.48 13.68 -5.85
CA LEU A 391 25.53 14.56 -4.70
C LEU A 391 26.50 15.73 -4.99
N LYS A 392 26.00 16.96 -4.89
CA LYS A 392 26.82 18.17 -5.06
C LYS A 392 27.56 18.53 -3.77
N GLU A 393 28.66 19.24 -3.90
CA GLU A 393 29.37 19.80 -2.74
C GLU A 393 28.48 20.80 -2.00
N THR A 394 28.52 20.74 -0.68
CA THR A 394 27.90 21.74 0.20
C THR A 394 28.91 22.41 1.07
N VAL A 395 28.65 23.67 1.40
CA VAL A 395 29.33 24.34 2.51
C VAL A 395 28.78 23.73 3.80
N GLU A 396 29.50 22.75 4.34
CA GLU A 396 29.14 22.09 5.58
C GLU A 396 29.43 22.98 6.79
N ASP A 397 28.50 22.98 7.77
CA ASP A 397 28.79 23.49 9.10
C ASP A 397 29.81 22.51 9.76
N PRO A 398 31.01 22.99 10.20
CA PRO A 398 32.02 22.13 10.81
C PRO A 398 31.48 21.32 12.03
N ARG A 399 30.39 21.76 12.62
CA ARG A 399 29.74 21.07 13.75
C ARG A 399 28.92 19.86 13.32
N ASP A 400 28.63 19.66 12.04
CA ASP A 400 27.80 18.62 11.48
C ASP A 400 28.57 17.54 10.70
N GLU A 401 29.90 17.54 10.80
CA GLU A 401 30.79 16.63 10.04
C GLU A 401 30.53 15.13 10.26
N SER A 402 29.89 14.75 11.36
CA SER A 402 29.57 13.34 11.66
C SER A 402 28.14 12.94 11.33
N SER A 403 27.26 13.89 11.00
CA SER A 403 25.83 13.62 10.75
C SER A 403 25.59 12.99 9.39
N PRO A 404 24.60 12.10 9.23
CA PRO A 404 24.16 11.61 7.94
C PRO A 404 23.70 12.76 7.03
N ASN A 405 23.99 12.63 5.73
CA ASN A 405 23.57 13.59 4.70
C ASN A 405 22.71 12.96 3.61
N LEU A 406 22.49 11.65 3.68
CA LEU A 406 21.63 10.90 2.77
C LEU A 406 20.82 9.90 3.58
N LEU A 407 19.51 9.80 3.30
CA LEU A 407 18.63 8.75 3.76
C LEU A 407 17.98 8.11 2.54
N VAL A 408 18.06 6.79 2.46
CA VAL A 408 17.43 6.00 1.40
C VAL A 408 16.32 5.16 2.02
N SER A 409 15.10 5.30 1.53
CA SER A 409 13.94 4.49 1.89
C SER A 409 13.45 3.71 0.67
N LEU A 410 13.19 2.43 0.86
CA LEU A 410 12.64 1.53 -0.15
C LEU A 410 11.36 0.90 0.39
N ILE A 411 10.24 1.19 -0.26
CA ILE A 411 8.91 0.65 0.08
C ILE A 411 8.46 -0.30 -1.03
N GLN A 412 8.13 -1.54 -0.69
CA GLN A 412 7.48 -2.44 -1.63
C GLN A 412 5.96 -2.29 -1.58
N LYS A 413 5.32 -2.42 -2.75
CA LYS A 413 3.87 -2.42 -2.87
C LYS A 413 3.36 -3.85 -2.87
N SER A 414 2.64 -4.23 -1.83
CA SER A 414 1.87 -5.47 -1.90
C SER A 414 0.71 -5.30 -2.89
N HIS A 415 0.66 -6.13 -3.91
CA HIS A 415 -0.45 -6.14 -4.87
C HIS A 415 -1.72 -6.75 -4.30
N LYS A 416 -1.63 -7.45 -3.17
CA LYS A 416 -2.75 -8.17 -2.55
C LYS A 416 -3.31 -7.39 -1.39
N ARG A 417 -4.63 -7.26 -1.36
CA ARG A 417 -5.34 -6.66 -0.24
C ARG A 417 -5.27 -7.56 1.00
N ASN A 418 -5.31 -8.86 0.84
CA ASN A 418 -5.36 -9.82 1.94
C ASN A 418 -3.97 -10.07 2.50
N ARG A 419 -3.63 -9.47 3.63
CA ARG A 419 -2.34 -9.63 4.32
C ARG A 419 -2.03 -11.08 4.71
N HIS A 420 -3.04 -11.86 5.05
CA HIS A 420 -2.89 -13.27 5.41
C HIS A 420 -2.56 -14.19 4.22
N LEU A 421 -2.82 -13.74 2.99
CA LEU A 421 -2.60 -14.53 1.77
C LEU A 421 -1.32 -14.16 1.02
N ALA A 422 -0.67 -13.06 1.36
CA ALA A 422 0.55 -12.61 0.69
C ALA A 422 1.53 -12.01 1.69
N THR A 423 2.62 -12.70 1.92
CA THR A 423 3.78 -12.15 2.62
C THR A 423 4.49 -11.14 1.71
N ASN A 424 5.02 -10.08 2.31
CA ASN A 424 5.97 -9.22 1.62
C ASN A 424 7.20 -10.02 1.19
N PHE A 425 7.90 -9.56 0.17
CA PHE A 425 9.22 -10.11 -0.16
C PHE A 425 10.29 -9.59 0.82
N HIS A 426 11.39 -10.29 0.92
CA HIS A 426 12.57 -9.76 1.56
C HIS A 426 13.22 -8.76 0.60
N ILE A 427 13.21 -7.49 0.97
CA ILE A 427 13.74 -6.40 0.15
C ILE A 427 15.02 -5.81 0.72
N GLY A 428 15.84 -5.24 -0.15
CA GLY A 428 17.10 -4.60 0.17
C GLY A 428 17.56 -3.67 -0.94
N PHE A 429 18.63 -2.93 -0.67
CA PHE A 429 19.31 -2.13 -1.70
C PHE A 429 20.81 -2.08 -1.45
N ASN A 430 21.56 -1.94 -2.53
CA ASN A 430 23.00 -1.71 -2.50
C ASN A 430 23.32 -0.35 -3.12
N ILE A 431 24.37 0.33 -2.63
CA ILE A 431 24.86 1.61 -3.14
C ILE A 431 26.32 1.46 -3.53
N TYR A 432 26.60 1.74 -4.79
CA TYR A 432 27.95 1.68 -5.36
C TYR A 432 28.45 3.07 -5.72
N GLU A 433 29.76 3.31 -5.53
CA GLU A 433 30.41 4.52 -6.04
C GLU A 433 30.62 4.40 -7.55
N VAL A 434 30.27 5.45 -8.30
CA VAL A 434 30.52 5.52 -9.75
C VAL A 434 31.86 6.20 -9.99
N PRO A 435 32.86 5.48 -10.54
CA PRO A 435 34.18 6.08 -10.83
C PRO A 435 34.10 7.20 -11.85
N ALA A 436 35.01 8.19 -11.73
CA ALA A 436 35.02 9.39 -12.58
C ALA A 436 35.04 9.07 -14.09
N HIS A 437 35.72 8.00 -14.51
CA HIS A 437 35.80 7.60 -15.92
C HIS A 437 34.51 6.96 -16.48
N LEU A 438 33.54 6.67 -15.63
CA LEU A 438 32.22 6.10 -16.01
C LEU A 438 31.08 7.11 -15.84
N LYS A 439 31.39 8.37 -15.52
CA LYS A 439 30.33 9.39 -15.30
C LYS A 439 29.48 9.67 -16.53
N ASP A 440 30.04 9.54 -17.71
CA ASP A 440 29.35 9.79 -18.98
C ASP A 440 28.65 8.53 -19.55
N GLN A 441 28.70 7.41 -18.82
CA GLN A 441 28.03 6.18 -19.28
C GLN A 441 26.51 6.37 -19.22
N ILE A 442 25.87 6.16 -20.37
CA ILE A 442 24.41 6.22 -20.49
C ILE A 442 23.81 4.81 -20.26
N GLY A 443 22.65 4.74 -19.60
CA GLY A 443 21.92 3.51 -19.38
C GLY A 443 22.44 2.69 -18.18
N LYS A 444 21.96 1.46 -18.08
CA LYS A 444 22.31 0.54 -16.98
C LYS A 444 23.76 0.10 -17.03
N PHE A 445 24.36 -0.02 -15.84
CA PHE A 445 25.68 -0.63 -15.68
C PHE A 445 25.57 -2.16 -15.83
N PRO A 446 26.49 -2.78 -16.58
CA PRO A 446 26.50 -4.23 -16.80
C PRO A 446 27.06 -4.99 -15.57
N ALA A 447 26.90 -6.32 -15.55
CA ALA A 447 27.42 -7.17 -14.48
C ALA A 447 28.92 -7.00 -14.20
N SER A 448 29.73 -6.70 -15.25
CA SER A 448 31.17 -6.41 -15.11
C SER A 448 31.47 -5.20 -14.23
N PHE A 449 30.59 -4.20 -14.21
CA PHE A 449 30.72 -3.06 -13.29
C PHE A 449 30.62 -3.56 -11.84
N PHE A 450 29.59 -4.28 -11.47
CA PHE A 450 29.32 -4.73 -10.10
C PHE A 450 30.37 -5.69 -9.53
N ARG A 451 31.09 -6.42 -10.39
CA ARG A 451 32.21 -7.27 -9.94
C ARG A 451 33.42 -6.46 -9.41
N ASN A 452 33.59 -5.24 -9.91
CA ASN A 452 34.76 -4.40 -9.61
C ASN A 452 34.37 -3.11 -8.87
N ALA A 453 33.10 -2.75 -8.82
CA ALA A 453 32.61 -1.51 -8.21
C ALA A 453 32.76 -1.54 -6.68
N ARG A 454 33.09 -0.40 -6.12
CA ARG A 454 33.15 -0.23 -4.67
C ARG A 454 31.75 -0.13 -4.09
N LEU A 455 31.34 -1.12 -3.31
CA LEU A 455 30.13 -1.05 -2.50
C LEU A 455 30.39 -0.08 -1.34
N VAL A 456 29.64 1.01 -1.26
CA VAL A 456 29.83 2.09 -0.26
C VAL A 456 28.67 2.16 0.74
N GLY A 457 27.54 1.54 0.43
CA GLY A 457 26.39 1.48 1.32
C GLY A 457 25.47 0.31 0.96
N LYS A 458 24.75 -0.16 1.95
CA LYS A 458 23.66 -1.15 1.83
C LYS A 458 22.83 -1.11 3.10
N ASN A 459 21.60 -1.61 3.07
CA ASN A 459 20.88 -1.93 4.30
C ASN A 459 21.52 -3.13 5.01
N GLU A 460 21.35 -3.24 6.33
CA GLU A 460 21.98 -4.29 7.14
C GLU A 460 21.65 -5.70 6.67
N SER A 461 20.38 -5.96 6.40
CA SER A 461 19.90 -7.27 5.93
C SER A 461 18.64 -7.13 5.10
N TYR A 462 18.41 -8.07 4.18
CA TYR A 462 17.14 -8.21 3.49
C TYR A 462 16.08 -8.69 4.48
N ILE A 463 15.02 -7.92 4.66
CA ILE A 463 13.94 -8.23 5.60
C ILE A 463 12.58 -8.22 4.91
N ASN A 464 11.70 -9.08 5.41
CA ASN A 464 10.31 -9.13 5.02
C ASN A 464 9.55 -7.97 5.70
N ALA A 465 9.72 -6.76 5.17
CA ALA A 465 9.07 -5.57 5.66
C ALA A 465 8.44 -4.79 4.50
N ARG A 466 7.43 -3.97 4.80
CA ARG A 466 6.84 -3.05 3.82
C ARG A 466 7.85 -1.99 3.38
N GLU A 467 8.64 -1.48 4.32
CA GLU A 467 9.69 -0.48 4.12
C GLU A 467 10.97 -0.90 4.79
N ILE A 468 12.07 -0.55 4.14
CA ILE A 468 13.41 -0.51 4.74
C ILE A 468 13.99 0.87 4.49
N MET A 469 14.74 1.38 5.45
CA MET A 469 15.48 2.63 5.28
C MET A 469 16.82 2.60 5.98
N GLU A 470 17.77 3.39 5.46
CA GLU A 470 19.12 3.47 6.02
C GLU A 470 19.72 4.85 5.82
N PHE A 471 20.46 5.31 6.82
CA PHE A 471 21.19 6.59 6.80
C PHE A 471 22.62 6.42 6.35
N PHE A 472 23.07 7.31 5.48
CA PHE A 472 24.43 7.31 4.98
C PHE A 472 25.07 8.70 5.11
N ARG A 473 26.40 8.70 5.14
CA ARG A 473 27.19 9.89 4.93
C ARG A 473 28.13 9.66 3.76
N PHE A 474 27.90 10.39 2.68
CA PHE A 474 28.70 10.34 1.46
C PHE A 474 29.32 11.69 1.15
N LYS A 475 30.47 11.67 0.50
CA LYS A 475 31.10 12.86 -0.08
C LYS A 475 30.37 13.27 -1.36
N ALA A 476 30.66 14.50 -1.85
CA ALA A 476 30.23 14.88 -3.19
C ALA A 476 30.76 13.89 -4.22
N GLY A 477 29.89 13.43 -5.11
CA GLY A 477 30.22 12.38 -6.06
C GLY A 477 28.99 11.77 -6.68
N GLU A 478 29.22 10.72 -7.43
CA GLU A 478 28.15 9.99 -8.13
C GLU A 478 28.04 8.58 -7.60
N TYR A 479 26.82 8.17 -7.32
CA TYR A 479 26.48 6.90 -6.69
C TYR A 479 25.39 6.18 -7.47
N LEU A 480 25.34 4.87 -7.35
CA LEU A 480 24.34 4.02 -7.97
C LEU A 480 23.58 3.25 -6.89
N ILE A 481 22.29 3.54 -6.72
CA ILE A 481 21.40 2.80 -5.84
C ILE A 481 20.71 1.70 -6.64
N VAL A 482 20.78 0.46 -6.16
CA VAL A 482 20.19 -0.71 -6.79
C VAL A 482 19.23 -1.40 -5.81
N PRO A 483 17.92 -1.07 -5.85
CA PRO A 483 16.92 -1.76 -5.06
C PRO A 483 16.67 -3.16 -5.62
N SER A 484 16.50 -4.16 -4.74
CA SER A 484 16.26 -5.55 -5.15
C SER A 484 15.44 -6.32 -4.12
N THR A 485 14.84 -7.40 -4.56
CA THR A 485 14.35 -8.48 -3.69
C THR A 485 15.48 -9.44 -3.36
N PHE A 486 15.31 -10.28 -2.34
CA PHE A 486 16.34 -11.27 -1.99
C PHE A 486 16.44 -12.38 -3.04
N GLN A 487 15.31 -12.95 -3.43
CA GLN A 487 15.26 -13.97 -4.48
C GLN A 487 15.05 -13.33 -5.84
N PRO A 488 15.64 -13.87 -6.90
CA PRO A 488 15.32 -13.46 -8.26
C PRO A 488 13.88 -13.88 -8.63
N ASN A 489 13.31 -13.18 -9.61
CA ASN A 489 11.95 -13.42 -10.11
C ASN A 489 10.82 -13.21 -9.09
N GLU A 490 11.05 -12.41 -8.05
CA GLU A 490 10.00 -11.89 -7.18
C GLU A 490 9.49 -10.57 -7.77
N ALA A 491 8.25 -10.56 -8.28
CA ALA A 491 7.67 -9.40 -8.93
C ALA A 491 6.92 -8.51 -7.94
N SER A 492 7.28 -7.24 -7.89
CA SER A 492 6.56 -6.22 -7.12
C SER A 492 6.86 -4.82 -7.66
N SER A 493 5.95 -3.88 -7.39
CA SER A 493 6.24 -2.46 -7.52
C SER A 493 6.94 -1.95 -6.26
N PHE A 494 7.80 -0.97 -6.41
CA PHE A 494 8.45 -0.32 -5.27
C PHE A 494 8.45 1.21 -5.41
N LEU A 495 8.64 1.86 -4.29
CA LEU A 495 8.89 3.28 -4.16
C LEU A 495 10.27 3.45 -3.55
N LEU A 496 11.18 4.10 -4.26
CA LEU A 496 12.48 4.51 -3.77
C LEU A 496 12.40 5.99 -3.44
N THR A 497 12.61 6.34 -2.18
CA THR A 497 12.66 7.73 -1.73
C THR A 497 14.08 8.04 -1.25
N VAL A 498 14.64 9.10 -1.78
CA VAL A 498 15.96 9.58 -1.38
C VAL A 498 15.80 10.96 -0.77
N TYR A 499 16.20 11.06 0.48
CA TYR A 499 16.28 12.34 1.18
C TYR A 499 17.76 12.76 1.25
N SER A 500 18.07 14.00 0.92
CA SER A 500 19.43 14.52 0.94
C SER A 500 19.50 15.93 1.53
N LYS A 501 20.53 16.20 2.33
CA LYS A 501 20.85 17.54 2.83
C LYS A 501 21.42 18.45 1.74
N THR A 502 21.94 17.83 0.69
CA THR A 502 22.55 18.52 -0.46
C THR A 502 21.64 18.44 -1.67
N GLU A 503 21.86 19.28 -2.67
CA GLU A 503 21.19 19.09 -3.94
C GLU A 503 21.63 17.74 -4.52
N ALA A 504 20.68 16.80 -4.63
CA ALA A 504 20.85 15.54 -5.30
C ALA A 504 20.10 15.57 -6.63
N ILE A 505 20.71 15.07 -7.68
CA ILE A 505 20.03 14.81 -8.96
C ILE A 505 19.97 13.30 -9.08
N ILE A 506 18.77 12.77 -9.24
CA ILE A 506 18.54 11.33 -9.34
C ILE A 506 18.00 11.02 -10.72
N GLU A 507 18.67 10.14 -11.43
CA GLU A 507 18.30 9.67 -12.75
C GLU A 507 18.05 8.17 -12.72
N ASP A 508 16.89 7.74 -13.20
CA ASP A 508 16.64 6.33 -13.45
C ASP A 508 17.48 5.88 -14.65
N SER A 509 18.51 5.09 -14.40
CA SER A 509 19.41 4.57 -15.44
C SER A 509 18.72 3.54 -16.35
N SER A 510 17.53 3.08 -16.04
CA SER A 510 16.71 2.23 -16.90
C SER A 510 16.04 3.02 -18.04
N GLY A 511 16.11 4.35 -18.00
CA GLY A 511 15.61 5.23 -19.06
C GLY A 511 14.11 5.45 -19.10
N TYR A 512 13.37 4.94 -18.11
CA TYR A 512 11.90 5.02 -18.10
C TYR A 512 11.37 5.16 -16.67
N GLY A 513 10.76 6.30 -16.40
CA GLY A 513 9.96 6.51 -15.18
C GLY A 513 8.79 5.55 -15.15
N ILE A 514 8.59 4.86 -14.03
CA ILE A 514 7.55 3.86 -13.88
C ILE A 514 6.66 4.17 -12.67
N THR A 515 5.60 3.87 -12.72
CA THR A 515 4.19 4.16 -12.60
C THR A 515 3.42 3.39 -11.57
N ARG A 516 2.35 4.00 -11.18
CA ARG A 516 1.40 3.58 -10.16
C ARG A 516 0.27 2.76 -10.75
N THR A 517 0.01 1.59 -10.20
CA THR A 517 -1.21 0.84 -10.50
C THR A 517 -2.37 1.32 -9.65
N LYS A 518 -3.43 1.78 -10.30
CA LYS A 518 -4.73 1.99 -9.66
C LYS A 518 -5.31 0.64 -9.25
N ILE A 519 -5.71 0.50 -7.99
CA ILE A 519 -6.51 -0.64 -7.56
C ILE A 519 -7.89 -0.47 -8.20
N ILE A 520 -8.26 -1.38 -9.08
CA ILE A 520 -9.57 -1.40 -9.72
C ILE A 520 -10.53 -2.22 -8.88
N PRO A 521 -11.79 -1.77 -8.71
CA PRO A 521 -12.79 -2.49 -7.96
C PRO A 521 -13.03 -3.90 -8.51
N ARG A 522 -13.25 -4.87 -7.64
CA ARG A 522 -13.73 -6.18 -8.04
C ARG A 522 -15.17 -6.02 -8.55
N ASP A 523 -15.41 -6.38 -9.82
CA ASP A 523 -16.76 -6.69 -10.26
C ASP A 523 -17.15 -8.04 -9.66
N ASN A 524 -18.23 -8.06 -8.91
CA ASN A 524 -18.92 -9.20 -8.29
C ASN A 524 -18.13 -10.48 -7.98
N ASP A 525 -18.27 -10.92 -6.73
CA ASP A 525 -17.68 -12.05 -6.02
C ASP A 525 -17.99 -13.45 -6.58
N GLU A 526 -17.73 -13.71 -7.84
CA GLU A 526 -17.63 -15.08 -8.32
C GLU A 526 -16.17 -15.54 -8.21
N SER A 527 -15.89 -16.47 -7.31
CA SER A 527 -14.63 -17.16 -7.28
C SER A 527 -14.44 -17.92 -8.59
N PHE A 528 -13.33 -17.74 -9.25
CA PHE A 528 -13.00 -18.46 -10.48
C PHE A 528 -12.50 -19.86 -10.12
N GLN A 529 -13.40 -20.85 -10.11
CA GLN A 529 -13.13 -22.22 -9.63
C GLN A 529 -11.94 -22.92 -10.33
N LEU A 530 -11.63 -22.56 -11.57
CA LEU A 530 -10.50 -23.10 -12.31
C LEU A 530 -9.16 -22.45 -11.91
N PHE A 531 -9.19 -21.22 -11.38
CA PHE A 531 -7.98 -20.43 -11.12
C PHE A 531 -6.99 -21.12 -10.17
N PRO A 532 -7.39 -21.69 -9.01
CA PRO A 532 -6.46 -22.32 -8.08
C PRO A 532 -5.66 -23.48 -8.64
N GLN A 533 -6.18 -24.16 -9.69
CA GLN A 533 -5.51 -25.31 -10.33
C GLN A 533 -4.29 -24.89 -11.18
N TYR A 534 -4.28 -23.64 -11.66
CA TYR A 534 -3.25 -23.10 -12.55
C TYR A 534 -2.42 -22.02 -11.88
N ALA A 535 -2.88 -21.43 -10.79
CA ALA A 535 -2.17 -20.37 -10.09
C ALA A 535 -0.84 -20.87 -9.49
N ASP A 536 0.13 -19.98 -9.41
CA ASP A 536 1.38 -20.25 -8.72
C ASP A 536 1.23 -20.12 -7.19
N LYS A 537 2.32 -20.33 -6.46
CA LYS A 537 2.35 -20.18 -5.00
C LYS A 537 1.99 -18.78 -4.49
N TYR A 538 2.02 -17.78 -5.37
CA TYR A 538 1.65 -16.40 -5.07
C TYR A 538 0.20 -16.08 -5.47
N GLY A 539 -0.52 -17.05 -6.05
CA GLY A 539 -1.88 -16.88 -6.56
C GLY A 539 -1.93 -15.99 -7.81
N GLU A 540 -1.01 -16.19 -8.75
CA GLU A 540 -0.93 -15.49 -10.02
C GLU A 540 -0.70 -16.47 -11.17
N LEU A 541 -1.12 -16.08 -12.38
CA LEU A 541 -0.83 -16.81 -13.61
C LEU A 541 0.22 -16.06 -14.44
N ASP A 542 1.26 -16.77 -14.83
CA ASP A 542 2.15 -16.37 -15.91
C ASP A 542 1.59 -16.78 -17.28
N THR A 543 2.29 -16.44 -18.33
CA THR A 543 1.88 -16.72 -19.72
C THR A 543 1.73 -18.21 -20.01
N GLU A 544 2.62 -19.06 -19.49
CA GLU A 544 2.60 -20.51 -19.70
C GLU A 544 1.40 -21.16 -19.00
N ARG A 545 1.11 -20.73 -17.79
CA ARG A 545 -0.05 -21.20 -17.02
C ARG A 545 -1.36 -20.74 -17.63
N LEU A 546 -1.40 -19.50 -18.15
CA LEU A 546 -2.54 -19.01 -18.92
C LEU A 546 -2.76 -19.84 -20.18
N GLN A 547 -1.70 -20.17 -20.91
CA GLN A 547 -1.78 -21.03 -22.10
C GLN A 547 -2.39 -22.40 -21.76
N ARG A 548 -1.93 -23.02 -20.69
CA ARG A 548 -2.47 -24.31 -20.23
C ARG A 548 -3.96 -24.17 -19.84
N LEU A 549 -4.31 -23.17 -19.05
CA LEU A 549 -5.70 -22.93 -18.66
C LEU A 549 -6.61 -22.77 -19.87
N LEU A 550 -6.23 -21.95 -20.84
CA LEU A 550 -7.05 -21.74 -22.05
C LEU A 550 -7.15 -23.01 -22.89
N ASN A 551 -6.04 -23.67 -23.18
CA ASN A 551 -6.02 -24.83 -24.09
C ASN A 551 -6.66 -26.07 -23.49
N GLU A 552 -6.58 -26.29 -22.19
CA GLU A 552 -7.17 -27.43 -21.50
C GLU A 552 -8.69 -27.27 -21.29
N ASN A 553 -9.20 -26.01 -21.14
CA ASN A 553 -10.59 -25.81 -20.74
C ASN A 553 -11.48 -25.17 -21.81
N LEU A 554 -10.92 -24.42 -22.77
CA LEU A 554 -11.73 -23.70 -23.74
C LEU A 554 -12.29 -24.60 -24.85
N TYR A 555 -11.56 -25.65 -25.23
CA TYR A 555 -11.88 -26.56 -26.32
C TYR A 555 -12.59 -27.85 -25.87
N ALA A 556 -12.89 -28.01 -24.58
CA ALA A 556 -13.58 -29.17 -24.08
C ALA A 556 -14.95 -29.35 -24.79
N GLY A 557 -15.11 -30.46 -25.51
CA GLY A 557 -16.33 -30.79 -26.25
C GLY A 557 -16.35 -30.46 -27.75
N HIS A 558 -15.29 -29.89 -28.32
CA HIS A 558 -15.15 -29.63 -29.76
C HIS A 558 -14.13 -30.55 -30.41
N SER A 559 -14.53 -31.30 -31.45
CA SER A 559 -13.67 -32.30 -32.12
C SER A 559 -12.81 -31.73 -33.26
N GLN A 560 -12.76 -30.41 -33.43
CA GLN A 560 -11.99 -29.79 -34.51
C GLN A 560 -10.51 -29.65 -34.10
N LYS A 561 -9.62 -29.85 -35.08
CA LYS A 561 -8.16 -29.61 -34.99
C LYS A 561 -7.89 -28.11 -34.89
N THR A 562 -7.93 -27.55 -33.65
CA THR A 562 -7.42 -26.20 -33.39
C THR A 562 -5.97 -26.28 -32.96
N THR A 563 -5.15 -25.34 -33.40
CA THR A 563 -3.74 -25.22 -32.96
C THR A 563 -3.64 -24.77 -31.50
N GLY A 564 -4.73 -24.28 -30.96
CA GLY A 564 -4.80 -23.69 -29.61
C GLY A 564 -4.09 -22.34 -29.52
N PHE A 565 -4.19 -21.72 -28.35
CA PHE A 565 -3.49 -20.47 -28.08
C PHE A 565 -1.99 -20.69 -28.00
N SER A 566 -1.25 -20.03 -28.89
CA SER A 566 0.22 -20.03 -28.83
C SER A 566 0.72 -19.20 -27.64
N LEU A 567 1.99 -19.40 -27.26
CA LEU A 567 2.60 -18.63 -26.17
C LEU A 567 2.60 -17.12 -26.47
N ASP A 568 2.82 -16.72 -27.73
CA ASP A 568 2.84 -15.30 -28.12
C ASP A 568 1.45 -14.66 -28.08
N LEU A 569 0.40 -15.40 -28.46
CA LEU A 569 -0.97 -14.94 -28.25
C LEU A 569 -1.29 -14.78 -26.76
N CYS A 570 -0.84 -15.71 -25.93
CA CYS A 570 -1.03 -15.60 -24.46
C CYS A 570 -0.23 -14.43 -23.86
N LYS A 571 0.98 -14.13 -24.36
CA LYS A 571 1.70 -12.90 -23.98
C LYS A 571 0.89 -11.65 -24.31
N SER A 572 0.30 -11.59 -25.50
CA SER A 572 -0.57 -10.49 -25.88
C SER A 572 -1.80 -10.38 -24.97
N LEU A 573 -2.43 -11.50 -24.63
CA LEU A 573 -3.57 -11.51 -23.69
C LEU A 573 -3.18 -11.03 -22.29
N VAL A 574 -2.02 -11.45 -21.79
CA VAL A 574 -1.48 -10.95 -20.53
C VAL A 574 -1.28 -9.44 -20.61
N ALA A 575 -0.58 -8.96 -21.63
CA ALA A 575 -0.30 -7.52 -21.78
C ALA A 575 -1.58 -6.66 -21.85
N LEU A 576 -2.65 -7.16 -22.46
CA LEU A 576 -3.93 -6.47 -22.55
C LEU A 576 -4.71 -6.46 -21.23
N MET A 577 -4.50 -7.44 -20.35
CA MET A 577 -5.27 -7.66 -19.13
C MET A 577 -4.53 -7.27 -17.85
N ASP A 578 -3.21 -7.37 -17.85
CA ASP A 578 -2.33 -7.05 -16.72
C ASP A 578 -2.37 -5.54 -16.43
N LEU A 579 -3.03 -5.19 -15.35
CA LEU A 579 -3.17 -3.80 -14.90
C LEU A 579 -1.93 -3.32 -14.14
N SER A 580 -1.15 -4.25 -13.64
CA SER A 580 0.06 -3.99 -12.86
C SER A 580 1.33 -3.89 -13.70
N VAL A 581 1.26 -4.29 -14.98
CA VAL A 581 2.41 -4.33 -15.90
C VAL A 581 3.55 -5.20 -15.35
N THR A 582 3.19 -6.34 -14.78
CA THR A 582 4.13 -7.32 -14.20
C THR A 582 4.40 -8.52 -15.08
N GLY A 583 3.63 -8.68 -16.15
CA GLY A 583 3.63 -9.86 -17.00
C GLY A 583 2.87 -11.05 -16.41
N ARG A 584 1.99 -10.81 -15.43
CA ARG A 584 1.20 -11.82 -14.72
C ARG A 584 -0.25 -11.36 -14.55
N LEU A 585 -1.14 -12.33 -14.36
CA LEU A 585 -2.56 -12.08 -14.10
C LEU A 585 -2.93 -12.55 -12.69
N SER A 586 -3.54 -11.67 -11.92
CA SER A 586 -4.25 -12.01 -10.69
C SER A 586 -5.53 -12.79 -11.00
N GLU A 587 -6.13 -13.40 -9.99
CA GLU A 587 -7.43 -14.11 -10.14
C GLU A 587 -8.49 -13.22 -10.79
N PHE A 588 -8.58 -11.98 -10.37
CA PHE A 588 -9.55 -11.02 -10.88
C PHE A 588 -9.32 -10.70 -12.37
N GLU A 589 -8.08 -10.47 -12.78
CA GLU A 589 -7.72 -10.21 -14.19
C GLU A 589 -7.95 -11.44 -15.04
N CYS A 590 -7.63 -12.63 -14.51
CA CYS A 590 -7.84 -13.91 -15.17
C CYS A 590 -9.35 -14.22 -15.33
N LEU A 591 -10.16 -14.05 -14.28
CA LEU A 591 -11.62 -14.23 -14.36
C LEU A 591 -12.24 -13.32 -15.42
N ARG A 592 -11.82 -12.06 -15.46
CA ARG A 592 -12.29 -11.09 -16.44
C ARG A 592 -11.91 -11.47 -17.87
N LEU A 593 -10.68 -11.91 -18.07
CA LEU A 593 -10.22 -12.46 -19.34
C LEU A 593 -11.07 -13.66 -19.75
N TRP A 594 -11.24 -14.63 -18.84
CA TRP A 594 -12.00 -15.85 -19.07
C TRP A 594 -13.45 -15.56 -19.51
N LYS A 595 -14.17 -14.73 -18.77
CA LYS A 595 -15.55 -14.34 -19.12
C LYS A 595 -15.63 -13.73 -20.53
N ARG A 596 -14.64 -12.93 -20.89
CA ARG A 596 -14.61 -12.29 -22.21
C ARG A 596 -14.24 -13.26 -23.31
N VAL A 597 -13.29 -14.15 -23.07
CA VAL A 597 -12.89 -15.19 -24.03
C VAL A 597 -14.04 -16.15 -24.30
N VAL A 598 -14.75 -16.60 -23.28
CA VAL A 598 -15.95 -17.46 -23.42
C VAL A 598 -17.03 -16.76 -24.26
N PHE A 599 -17.35 -15.52 -23.95
CA PHE A 599 -18.30 -14.72 -24.71
C PHE A 599 -17.90 -14.58 -26.19
N LEU A 600 -16.64 -14.32 -26.49
CA LEU A 600 -16.13 -14.20 -27.86
C LEU A 600 -16.11 -15.55 -28.59
N LYS A 601 -15.82 -16.63 -27.87
CA LYS A 601 -15.91 -18.00 -28.38
C LYS A 601 -17.34 -18.30 -28.86
N ASP A 602 -18.34 -17.97 -28.07
CA ASP A 602 -19.75 -18.22 -28.42
C ASP A 602 -20.18 -17.41 -29.64
N ILE A 603 -19.71 -16.17 -29.81
CA ILE A 603 -19.92 -15.38 -31.03
C ILE A 603 -19.24 -16.05 -32.24
N PHE A 604 -17.98 -16.47 -32.07
CA PHE A 604 -17.21 -17.09 -33.15
C PHE A 604 -17.89 -18.33 -33.69
N TYR A 605 -18.23 -19.28 -32.81
CA TYR A 605 -18.90 -20.52 -33.24
C TYR A 605 -20.32 -20.29 -33.73
N GLY A 606 -21.03 -19.29 -33.23
CA GLY A 606 -22.33 -18.88 -33.77
C GLY A 606 -22.24 -18.32 -35.21
N MET A 607 -21.07 -17.79 -35.61
CA MET A 607 -20.83 -17.26 -36.94
C MET A 607 -20.16 -18.28 -37.91
N ASP A 608 -19.42 -19.26 -37.38
CA ASP A 608 -18.80 -20.35 -38.15
C ASP A 608 -19.85 -21.46 -38.42
N VAL A 609 -20.87 -21.14 -39.19
CA VAL A 609 -21.97 -22.07 -39.53
C VAL A 609 -21.46 -23.30 -40.33
N SER A 610 -20.40 -23.14 -41.07
CA SER A 610 -19.77 -24.21 -41.85
C SER A 610 -18.80 -25.10 -41.07
N HIS A 611 -18.59 -24.78 -39.81
CA HIS A 611 -17.69 -25.52 -38.92
C HIS A 611 -16.27 -25.70 -39.48
N THR A 612 -15.74 -24.66 -40.13
CA THR A 612 -14.39 -24.66 -40.70
C THR A 612 -13.30 -24.37 -39.66
N GLY A 613 -13.65 -23.80 -38.51
CA GLY A 613 -12.75 -23.35 -37.46
C GLY A 613 -12.08 -22.00 -37.77
N SER A 614 -12.53 -21.33 -38.85
CA SER A 614 -12.05 -20.00 -39.25
C SER A 614 -13.18 -19.12 -39.78
N LEU A 615 -12.98 -17.81 -39.74
CA LEU A 615 -13.94 -16.82 -40.26
C LEU A 615 -13.34 -16.12 -41.49
N SER A 616 -14.07 -16.12 -42.59
CA SER A 616 -13.76 -15.28 -43.74
C SER A 616 -14.02 -13.79 -43.42
N LEU A 617 -13.45 -12.87 -44.19
CA LEU A 617 -13.59 -11.42 -43.95
C LEU A 617 -15.03 -10.91 -43.82
N ASN A 618 -15.95 -11.46 -44.63
CA ASN A 618 -17.37 -11.09 -44.60
C ASN A 618 -18.03 -11.57 -43.30
N VAL A 619 -17.71 -12.79 -42.88
CA VAL A 619 -18.20 -13.36 -41.62
C VAL A 619 -17.57 -12.64 -40.41
N LEU A 620 -16.26 -12.34 -40.49
CA LEU A 620 -15.55 -11.55 -39.47
C LEU A 620 -16.22 -10.18 -39.25
N ARG A 621 -16.61 -9.48 -40.33
CA ARG A 621 -17.35 -8.21 -40.22
C ARG A 621 -18.59 -8.34 -39.35
N ASN A 622 -19.36 -9.39 -39.57
CA ASN A 622 -20.57 -9.65 -38.78
C ASN A 622 -20.27 -10.03 -37.32
N ALA A 623 -19.26 -10.87 -37.10
CA ALA A 623 -18.80 -11.25 -35.80
C ALA A 623 -18.34 -10.03 -34.97
N LEU A 624 -17.57 -9.13 -35.61
CA LEU A 624 -17.12 -7.87 -34.97
C LEU A 624 -18.28 -6.94 -34.68
N LYS A 625 -19.28 -6.84 -35.56
CA LYS A 625 -20.50 -6.06 -35.32
C LYS A 625 -21.27 -6.57 -34.10
N VAL A 626 -21.42 -7.89 -33.93
CA VAL A 626 -22.04 -8.50 -32.74
C VAL A 626 -21.17 -8.26 -31.51
N ALA A 627 -19.84 -8.25 -31.62
CA ALA A 627 -18.93 -7.92 -30.54
C ALA A 627 -18.91 -6.41 -30.18
N GLY A 628 -19.62 -5.57 -30.95
CA GLY A 628 -19.80 -4.12 -30.68
C GLY A 628 -18.90 -3.20 -31.53
N PHE A 629 -18.29 -3.67 -32.62
CA PHE A 629 -17.40 -2.89 -33.48
C PHE A 629 -17.93 -2.74 -34.89
N ILE A 630 -17.99 -1.50 -35.39
CA ILE A 630 -18.31 -1.18 -36.79
C ILE A 630 -17.05 -0.62 -37.43
N LEU A 631 -16.54 -1.29 -38.45
CA LEU A 631 -15.24 -0.99 -39.04
C LEU A 631 -15.34 -0.72 -40.56
N SER A 632 -14.41 0.08 -41.07
CA SER A 632 -14.24 0.32 -42.50
C SER A 632 -13.56 -0.89 -43.17
N ASP A 633 -13.72 -1.00 -44.50
CA ASP A 633 -13.06 -2.05 -45.29
C ASP A 633 -11.54 -1.98 -45.19
N SER A 634 -10.97 -0.80 -45.18
CA SER A 634 -9.54 -0.60 -45.02
C SER A 634 -9.02 -1.19 -43.69
N MET A 635 -9.77 -1.01 -42.60
CA MET A 635 -9.42 -1.55 -41.29
C MET A 635 -9.55 -3.07 -41.27
N LEU A 636 -10.60 -3.64 -41.89
CA LEU A 636 -10.76 -5.09 -42.01
C LEU A 636 -9.65 -5.75 -42.82
N ASN A 637 -9.22 -5.10 -43.91
CA ASN A 637 -8.08 -5.59 -44.69
C ASN A 637 -6.78 -5.62 -43.89
N LEU A 638 -6.50 -4.58 -43.09
CA LEU A 638 -5.35 -4.56 -42.17
C LEU A 638 -5.42 -5.70 -41.14
N MET A 639 -6.61 -6.00 -40.63
CA MET A 639 -6.82 -7.09 -39.68
C MET A 639 -6.58 -8.45 -40.35
N ALA A 640 -7.05 -8.67 -41.55
CA ALA A 640 -6.77 -9.90 -42.31
C ALA A 640 -5.28 -10.11 -42.58
N VAL A 641 -4.56 -9.06 -42.97
CA VAL A 641 -3.11 -9.11 -43.18
C VAL A 641 -2.35 -9.42 -41.87
N ARG A 642 -2.83 -8.90 -40.74
CA ARG A 642 -2.13 -9.05 -39.44
C ARG A 642 -2.47 -10.35 -38.72
N TYR A 643 -3.70 -10.79 -38.78
CA TYR A 643 -4.26 -11.88 -37.94
C TYR A 643 -4.79 -13.06 -38.75
N GLY A 644 -4.96 -12.90 -40.06
CA GLY A 644 -5.38 -13.95 -40.94
C GLY A 644 -4.26 -14.92 -41.30
N ASP A 645 -4.65 -16.10 -41.72
CA ASP A 645 -3.74 -17.06 -42.34
C ASP A 645 -3.41 -16.66 -43.81
N SER A 646 -2.77 -17.55 -44.55
CA SER A 646 -2.40 -17.30 -45.96
C SER A 646 -3.59 -17.09 -46.92
N SER A 647 -4.80 -17.50 -46.50
CA SER A 647 -6.07 -17.27 -47.23
C SER A 647 -6.83 -16.03 -46.71
N GLY A 648 -6.34 -15.36 -45.66
CA GLY A 648 -6.96 -14.22 -45.01
C GLY A 648 -8.09 -14.62 -44.05
N GLU A 649 -8.19 -15.88 -43.69
CA GLU A 649 -9.17 -16.37 -42.74
C GLU A 649 -8.65 -16.25 -41.29
N ILE A 650 -9.56 -15.98 -40.37
CA ILE A 650 -9.24 -15.70 -38.95
C ILE A 650 -9.68 -16.87 -38.06
N THR A 651 -8.73 -17.48 -37.36
CA THR A 651 -9.01 -18.54 -36.36
C THR A 651 -9.63 -17.95 -35.08
N LEU A 652 -10.20 -18.81 -34.20
CA LEU A 652 -10.78 -18.40 -32.91
C LEU A 652 -9.76 -17.64 -32.07
N GLU A 653 -8.54 -18.14 -31.95
CA GLU A 653 -7.48 -17.57 -31.13
C GLU A 653 -7.13 -16.15 -31.58
N ASN A 654 -6.93 -15.98 -32.88
CA ASN A 654 -6.64 -14.69 -33.49
C ASN A 654 -7.82 -13.74 -33.38
N TYR A 655 -9.05 -14.22 -33.55
CA TYR A 655 -10.27 -13.42 -33.35
C TYR A 655 -10.38 -12.88 -31.92
N VAL A 656 -10.13 -13.72 -30.91
CA VAL A 656 -10.16 -13.32 -29.51
C VAL A 656 -9.13 -12.21 -29.22
N VAL A 657 -7.87 -12.42 -29.64
CA VAL A 657 -6.82 -11.41 -29.42
C VAL A 657 -7.13 -10.11 -30.16
N LEU A 658 -7.60 -10.20 -31.42
CA LEU A 658 -8.01 -9.05 -32.20
C LEU A 658 -9.07 -8.20 -31.52
N VAL A 659 -10.17 -8.83 -31.07
CA VAL A 659 -11.29 -8.10 -30.43
C VAL A 659 -10.86 -7.49 -29.11
N LEU A 660 -10.10 -8.21 -28.30
CA LEU A 660 -9.61 -7.69 -27.02
C LEU A 660 -8.63 -6.52 -27.22
N ARG A 661 -7.77 -6.59 -28.23
CA ARG A 661 -6.86 -5.49 -28.58
C ARG A 661 -7.61 -4.24 -29.00
N MET A 662 -8.63 -4.37 -29.85
CA MET A 662 -9.46 -3.24 -30.26
C MET A 662 -10.19 -2.60 -29.06
N ASP A 663 -10.76 -3.40 -28.17
CA ASP A 663 -11.43 -2.91 -26.98
C ASP A 663 -10.45 -2.14 -26.07
N CYS A 664 -9.25 -2.66 -25.89
CA CYS A 664 -8.20 -1.98 -25.12
C CYS A 664 -7.73 -0.68 -25.79
N MET A 665 -7.53 -0.67 -27.10
CA MET A 665 -7.14 0.53 -27.86
C MET A 665 -8.21 1.62 -27.77
N ALA A 666 -9.49 1.26 -27.97
CA ALA A 666 -10.60 2.20 -27.86
C ALA A 666 -10.70 2.83 -26.47
N LYS A 667 -10.49 2.04 -25.43
CA LYS A 667 -10.48 2.52 -24.02
C LYS A 667 -9.27 3.38 -23.70
N THR A 668 -8.10 2.99 -24.18
CA THR A 668 -6.88 3.77 -24.09
C THR A 668 -7.09 5.16 -24.70
N PHE A 669 -7.58 5.21 -25.94
CA PHE A 669 -7.87 6.46 -26.62
C PHE A 669 -8.86 7.31 -25.81
N LYS A 670 -10.01 6.75 -25.42
CA LYS A 670 -11.03 7.45 -24.64
C LYS A 670 -10.49 8.01 -23.33
N ARG A 671 -9.61 7.29 -22.66
CA ARG A 671 -9.00 7.71 -21.39
C ARG A 671 -7.97 8.82 -21.58
N LEU A 672 -7.04 8.65 -22.52
CA LEU A 672 -5.94 9.60 -22.75
C LEU A 672 -6.40 10.88 -23.45
N SER A 673 -7.49 10.82 -24.23
CA SER A 673 -8.11 11.99 -24.87
C SER A 673 -9.10 12.72 -23.95
N ALA A 674 -9.34 12.21 -22.72
CA ALA A 674 -10.40 12.70 -21.82
C ALA A 674 -11.79 12.79 -22.50
N GLY A 675 -12.05 11.90 -23.47
CA GLY A 675 -13.27 11.86 -24.25
C GLY A 675 -13.30 12.83 -25.46
N GLY A 676 -12.21 13.54 -25.72
CA GLY A 676 -12.06 14.41 -26.90
C GLY A 676 -11.74 13.63 -28.19
N PRO A 677 -11.77 14.32 -29.35
CA PRO A 677 -11.50 13.70 -30.65
C PRO A 677 -10.01 13.42 -30.92
N ASN A 678 -9.11 14.02 -30.16
CA ASN A 678 -7.67 13.91 -30.32
C ASN A 678 -7.00 13.44 -29.03
N MET A 679 -5.89 12.71 -29.18
CA MET A 679 -5.05 12.24 -28.10
C MET A 679 -3.63 12.78 -28.33
N MET A 680 -3.06 13.48 -27.35
CA MET A 680 -1.67 13.92 -27.36
C MET A 680 -0.83 12.92 -26.56
N LEU A 681 0.29 12.47 -27.14
CA LEU A 681 1.24 11.54 -26.54
C LEU A 681 2.66 12.08 -26.71
N GLY A 682 3.47 11.98 -25.66
CA GLY A 682 4.91 12.09 -25.79
C GLY A 682 5.50 10.82 -26.44
N GLU A 683 6.73 10.91 -26.95
CA GLU A 683 7.41 9.79 -27.60
C GLU A 683 7.50 8.55 -26.68
N ASN A 684 7.88 8.73 -25.44
CA ASN A 684 7.92 7.62 -24.47
C ASN A 684 6.55 6.99 -24.20
N GLU A 685 5.50 7.81 -24.04
CA GLU A 685 4.14 7.31 -23.84
C GLU A 685 3.67 6.48 -25.05
N TRP A 686 3.99 6.94 -26.25
CA TRP A 686 3.70 6.22 -27.50
C TRP A 686 4.45 4.88 -27.54
N MET A 687 5.75 4.86 -27.24
CA MET A 687 6.54 3.64 -27.21
C MET A 687 5.98 2.64 -26.19
N HIS A 688 5.65 3.07 -24.99
CA HIS A 688 5.07 2.20 -23.96
C HIS A 688 3.74 1.59 -24.41
N LEU A 689 2.84 2.39 -24.99
CA LEU A 689 1.55 1.88 -25.50
C LEU A 689 1.72 0.87 -26.63
N THR A 690 2.66 1.09 -27.53
CA THR A 690 2.84 0.22 -28.70
C THR A 690 3.63 -1.03 -28.41
N MET A 691 4.55 -1.01 -27.45
CA MET A 691 5.36 -2.17 -27.06
C MET A 691 4.60 -3.15 -26.15
N TYR A 692 3.65 -2.66 -25.37
CA TYR A 692 2.90 -3.47 -24.39
C TYR A 692 1.40 -3.57 -24.75
N SER A 693 1.06 -3.73 -26.03
CA SER A 693 -0.33 -3.88 -26.50
C SER A 693 -0.48 -4.96 -27.56
#